data_86341e469d2831e07a957a3fbe179b29
#
_entry.id   86341e469d2831e07a957a3fbe179b29
#
_cell.length_a   1.000
_cell.length_b   1.000
_cell.length_c   1.000
_cell.angle_alpha   90.00
_cell.angle_beta   90.00
_cell.angle_gamma   90.00
#
_symmetry.space_group_name_H-M   'P 1'
#
loop_
_entity.id
_entity.type
_entity.pdbx_description
1 polymer ?
#
loop_
_entity_poly.entity_id
_entity_poly.type
_entity_poly.pdbx_seq_one_letter_code
_entity_poly.pdbx_strand_id
1 'polypeptide(L)'
;KPLILCTFLLIINFFSAQKKPLDHSVYDAWQSVGSRLISNDGKWLGYYVDAQEGDGNLYLYSTINKTQQKFPRASKLFLTSDSKFAIFTVKPFYKDIKAVKDKKLKKDKLTKDSLYIINLSTNKIEKIANVKSYKSPFKGGSFVAYLLENLKEKSTDSPKDDDKDDAKDDDDKNAKPSELVVINLATGQKQSFQNVVKYQFSENGKQLAFVTQKPEEKKDPKDKDKEKDKPKDKSKPKKYALQSVNLVNLENFAINKLIEEEGDFAQLTFDKSATQFALTGTTSAENDLVKDYNLYYFSKNKNAVLNQKSAKMPKDWVISENQAPNFSKDGKQLYFGVAPKPIAKDTALIANDHAILDVWSYKDDYLKTIQLKNLNKDLKKSYDAVLQTEKPELLTALSHPKMDSIAIINEGNAPFSLGISNNDSRAESQWTGAEKKNYYIVNNLTGEATEFLKNLNGRIYPSPLGKFMVYFNREDGNWYAYNVDKKSTTQLNKGLAVQFTDEEFDMPDYPNAYGLEGFTDKDFSVIIKDRYDLWEFFLDGKTAPKNITNGFGRKNKISFDTYQLDKDIRSFNRNAEMYLFAFNEENKQSGIFKTKIATAKNPEQLQMGDFYGYRNLVKAKNAEVYSYTKETYQEAPNVYISDNFKTE
;
A
#
# COMPACT_ATOMS: atom_id res chain seq x y z
N LYS A 1 21.85 38.57 82.69
CA LYS A 1 20.90 37.80 81.90
C LYS A 1 21.41 37.78 80.43
N PRO A 2 21.85 36.66 79.89
CA PRO A 2 22.23 36.58 78.49
C PRO A 2 20.99 36.28 77.62
N LEU A 3 20.89 37.04 76.56
CA LEU A 3 19.93 36.88 75.48
C LEU A 3 20.43 35.73 74.59
N ILE A 4 19.76 34.61 74.58
CA ILE A 4 20.06 33.51 73.63
C ILE A 4 19.39 33.82 72.31
N LEU A 5 20.18 34.17 71.33
CA LEU A 5 19.74 34.39 69.95
C LEU A 5 19.68 32.99 69.27
N CYS A 6 18.45 32.46 69.15
CA CYS A 6 18.21 31.23 68.37
C CYS A 6 18.27 31.61 66.89
N THR A 7 19.41 31.38 66.28
CA THR A 7 19.55 31.44 64.81
C THR A 7 18.90 30.16 64.22
N PHE A 8 17.68 30.30 63.73
CA PHE A 8 17.06 29.29 62.91
C PHE A 8 17.78 29.25 61.57
N LEU A 9 18.71 28.28 61.39
CA LEU A 9 19.22 27.93 60.07
C LEU A 9 18.09 27.27 59.29
N LEU A 10 17.44 28.04 58.42
CA LEU A 10 16.59 27.49 57.35
C LEU A 10 17.52 26.80 56.36
N ILE A 11 17.68 25.48 56.54
CA ILE A 11 18.26 24.62 55.49
C ILE A 11 17.16 24.54 54.41
N ILE A 12 17.28 25.40 53.42
CA ILE A 12 16.54 25.24 52.17
C ILE A 12 17.16 24.06 51.46
N ASN A 13 16.62 22.88 51.68
CA ASN A 13 16.90 21.73 50.84
C ASN A 13 16.32 22.08 49.46
N PHE A 14 17.19 22.59 48.58
CA PHE A 14 16.96 22.51 47.15
C PHE A 14 16.93 21.03 46.83
N PHE A 15 15.76 20.42 46.86
CA PHE A 15 15.53 19.20 46.14
C PHE A 15 15.68 19.55 44.65
N SER A 16 16.93 19.63 44.17
CA SER A 16 17.19 19.41 42.77
C SER A 16 16.66 18.01 42.50
N ALA A 17 15.44 17.93 42.00
CA ALA A 17 14.96 16.68 41.41
C ALA A 17 15.88 16.39 40.22
N GLN A 18 17.03 15.79 40.52
CA GLN A 18 17.97 15.35 39.50
C GLN A 18 17.23 14.37 38.65
N LYS A 19 16.92 14.76 37.41
CA LYS A 19 16.26 13.88 36.47
C LYS A 19 17.07 12.58 36.44
N LYS A 20 16.40 11.44 36.64
CA LYS A 20 17.06 10.13 36.60
C LYS A 20 17.84 10.04 35.29
N PRO A 21 19.15 9.68 35.33
CA PRO A 21 19.91 9.52 34.10
C PRO A 21 19.24 8.47 33.20
N LEU A 22 19.22 8.74 31.91
CA LEU A 22 18.70 7.81 30.93
C LEU A 22 19.64 6.60 30.84
N ASP A 23 19.12 5.42 31.13
CA ASP A 23 19.79 4.14 30.94
C ASP A 23 18.90 3.17 30.18
N HIS A 24 19.40 2.00 29.84
CA HIS A 24 18.67 1.00 29.06
C HIS A 24 17.34 0.55 29.70
N SER A 25 17.14 0.72 30.99
CA SER A 25 15.95 0.28 31.71
C SER A 25 14.69 1.07 31.35
N VAL A 26 14.83 2.24 30.71
CA VAL A 26 13.71 3.13 30.38
C VAL A 26 13.33 3.10 28.88
N TYR A 27 14.23 2.57 28.00
CA TYR A 27 14.03 2.66 26.56
C TYR A 27 12.81 1.90 26.06
N ASP A 28 12.55 0.71 26.61
CA ASP A 28 11.40 -0.11 26.23
C ASP A 28 10.06 0.58 26.50
N ALA A 29 10.02 1.43 27.53
CA ALA A 29 8.82 2.16 27.92
C ALA A 29 8.59 3.47 27.15
N TRP A 30 9.52 3.89 26.29
CA TRP A 30 9.36 5.07 25.45
C TRP A 30 8.17 4.89 24.50
N GLN A 31 7.37 5.92 24.39
CA GLN A 31 6.13 5.88 23.63
C GLN A 31 6.24 6.75 22.37
N SER A 32 5.62 6.30 21.31
CA SER A 32 5.47 7.04 20.08
C SER A 32 4.00 7.12 19.67
N VAL A 33 3.62 8.24 19.06
CA VAL A 33 2.31 8.40 18.42
C VAL A 33 2.37 7.74 17.06
N GLY A 34 1.55 6.70 16.87
CA GLY A 34 1.43 5.97 15.62
C GLY A 34 0.43 6.61 14.63
N SER A 35 -0.11 5.77 13.74
CA SER A 35 -1.09 6.19 12.73
C SER A 35 -2.37 6.74 13.36
N ARG A 36 -3.03 7.64 12.62
CA ARG A 36 -4.31 8.23 12.99
C ARG A 36 -5.34 8.02 11.89
N LEU A 37 -6.59 7.84 12.29
CA LEU A 37 -7.75 7.73 11.42
C LEU A 37 -8.85 8.63 11.95
N ILE A 38 -9.45 9.42 11.07
CA ILE A 38 -10.62 10.23 11.39
C ILE A 38 -11.85 9.67 10.66
N SER A 39 -13.01 9.62 11.33
CA SER A 39 -14.24 9.20 10.69
C SER A 39 -14.65 10.17 9.58
N ASN A 40 -15.35 9.69 8.55
CA ASN A 40 -15.74 10.53 7.42
C ASN A 40 -16.56 11.75 7.83
N ASP A 41 -17.37 11.64 8.90
CA ASP A 41 -18.19 12.73 9.47
C ASP A 41 -17.42 13.62 10.47
N GLY A 42 -16.14 13.31 10.74
CA GLY A 42 -15.28 14.07 11.65
C GLY A 42 -15.59 13.94 13.14
N LYS A 43 -16.53 13.05 13.55
CA LYS A 43 -16.95 12.94 14.94
C LYS A 43 -16.07 12.05 15.80
N TRP A 44 -15.22 11.23 15.17
CA TRP A 44 -14.34 10.30 15.85
C TRP A 44 -12.92 10.33 15.31
N LEU A 45 -11.96 10.37 16.20
CA LEU A 45 -10.54 10.24 15.89
C LEU A 45 -9.99 9.00 16.60
N GLY A 46 -9.43 8.06 15.83
CA GLY A 46 -8.66 6.94 16.35
C GLY A 46 -7.17 7.20 16.18
N TYR A 47 -6.38 6.98 17.23
CA TYR A 47 -4.91 7.08 17.16
C TYR A 47 -4.23 6.08 18.08
N TYR A 48 -2.99 5.74 17.74
CA TYR A 48 -2.19 4.78 18.50
C TYR A 48 -1.13 5.49 19.32
N VAL A 49 -0.86 4.93 20.49
CA VAL A 49 0.32 5.25 21.30
C VAL A 49 0.99 3.92 21.64
N ASP A 50 2.13 3.69 21.02
CA ASP A 50 2.85 2.43 21.10
C ASP A 50 4.14 2.59 21.93
N ALA A 51 4.41 1.62 22.82
CA ALA A 51 5.68 1.53 23.49
C ALA A 51 6.75 1.02 22.52
N GLN A 52 8.01 1.36 22.77
CA GLN A 52 9.16 0.85 21.99
C GLN A 52 9.19 -0.69 22.04
N GLU A 53 9.00 -1.27 23.23
CA GLU A 53 8.83 -2.69 23.45
C GLU A 53 7.71 -2.90 24.49
N GLY A 54 6.60 -3.52 24.08
CA GLY A 54 5.47 -3.72 24.98
C GLY A 54 4.09 -3.67 24.32
N ASP A 55 3.09 -3.51 25.14
CA ASP A 55 1.70 -3.38 24.70
C ASP A 55 1.39 -1.93 24.30
N GLY A 56 1.02 -1.72 23.02
CA GLY A 56 0.51 -0.45 22.54
C GLY A 56 -0.95 -0.21 22.93
N ASN A 57 -1.45 0.99 22.67
CA ASN A 57 -2.81 1.38 22.99
C ASN A 57 -3.46 2.10 21.80
N LEU A 58 -4.70 1.75 21.50
CA LEU A 58 -5.59 2.53 20.65
C LEU A 58 -6.43 3.46 21.50
N TYR A 59 -6.53 4.70 21.09
CA TYR A 59 -7.45 5.68 21.66
C TYR A 59 -8.51 6.04 20.64
N LEU A 60 -9.78 6.02 21.05
CA LEU A 60 -10.91 6.56 20.29
C LEU A 60 -11.40 7.84 21.00
N TYR A 61 -11.25 8.97 20.32
CA TYR A 61 -11.65 10.28 20.83
C TYR A 61 -12.90 10.78 20.11
N SER A 62 -13.93 11.14 20.86
CA SER A 62 -15.13 11.81 20.34
C SER A 62 -14.90 13.31 20.28
N THR A 63 -14.95 13.86 19.05
CA THR A 63 -14.78 15.32 18.84
C THR A 63 -15.97 16.13 19.36
N ILE A 64 -17.15 15.50 19.46
CA ILE A 64 -18.38 16.13 19.94
C ILE A 64 -18.39 16.19 21.47
N ASN A 65 -18.20 15.03 22.12
CA ASN A 65 -18.30 14.91 23.58
C ASN A 65 -16.98 15.25 24.28
N LYS A 66 -15.89 15.40 23.52
CA LYS A 66 -14.52 15.62 24.03
C LYS A 66 -14.10 14.54 25.04
N THR A 67 -14.55 13.29 24.81
CA THR A 67 -14.27 12.13 25.65
C THR A 67 -13.39 11.13 24.90
N GLN A 68 -12.59 10.39 25.66
CA GLN A 68 -11.63 9.44 25.11
C GLN A 68 -11.81 8.06 25.74
N GLN A 69 -11.75 7.03 24.91
CA GLN A 69 -11.73 5.64 25.33
C GLN A 69 -10.39 5.00 24.96
N LYS A 70 -9.80 4.23 25.88
CA LYS A 70 -8.52 3.54 25.71
C LYS A 70 -8.74 2.04 25.52
N PHE A 71 -8.12 1.47 24.50
CA PHE A 71 -8.15 0.04 24.20
C PHE A 71 -6.72 -0.50 24.15
N PRO A 72 -6.24 -1.15 25.24
CA PRO A 72 -4.91 -1.76 25.26
C PRO A 72 -4.77 -2.88 24.23
N ARG A 73 -3.59 -2.99 23.62
CA ARG A 73 -3.21 -4.03 22.64
C ARG A 73 -4.04 -4.03 21.34
N ALA A 74 -4.85 -2.99 21.13
CA ALA A 74 -5.64 -2.87 19.91
C ALA A 74 -4.77 -2.50 18.72
N SER A 75 -5.08 -3.06 17.55
CA SER A 75 -4.38 -2.84 16.30
C SER A 75 -5.33 -2.94 15.10
N LYS A 76 -4.90 -2.47 13.93
CA LYS A 76 -5.67 -2.55 12.67
C LYS A 76 -7.05 -1.91 12.78
N LEU A 77 -7.14 -0.68 13.33
CA LEU A 77 -8.39 0.08 13.38
C LEU A 77 -8.94 0.33 11.97
N PHE A 78 -10.21 0.07 11.80
CA PHE A 78 -11.03 0.46 10.66
C PHE A 78 -12.27 1.22 11.13
N LEU A 79 -12.53 2.39 10.55
CA LEU A 79 -13.77 3.15 10.74
C LEU A 79 -14.63 2.94 9.51
N THR A 80 -15.88 2.50 9.70
CA THR A 80 -16.78 2.24 8.57
C THR A 80 -17.06 3.52 7.77
N SER A 81 -17.31 3.38 6.48
CA SER A 81 -17.49 4.52 5.57
C SER A 81 -18.69 5.40 5.93
N ASP A 82 -19.69 4.86 6.63
CA ASP A 82 -20.85 5.58 7.20
C ASP A 82 -20.58 6.18 8.58
N SER A 83 -19.35 6.05 9.10
CA SER A 83 -18.90 6.57 10.41
C SER A 83 -19.67 6.03 11.63
N LYS A 84 -20.35 4.86 11.50
CA LYS A 84 -21.18 4.30 12.59
C LYS A 84 -20.44 3.30 13.45
N PHE A 85 -19.39 2.65 12.95
CA PHE A 85 -18.69 1.60 13.64
C PHE A 85 -17.18 1.79 13.61
N ALA A 86 -16.53 1.41 14.71
CA ALA A 86 -15.09 1.19 14.80
C ALA A 86 -14.84 -0.32 14.96
N ILE A 87 -13.90 -0.86 14.16
CA ILE A 87 -13.57 -2.28 14.14
C ILE A 87 -12.06 -2.39 14.28
N PHE A 88 -11.59 -3.23 15.22
CA PHE A 88 -10.15 -3.44 15.41
C PHE A 88 -9.87 -4.80 16.05
N THR A 89 -8.65 -5.30 15.90
CA THR A 89 -8.19 -6.50 16.60
C THR A 89 -7.53 -6.13 17.92
N VAL A 90 -7.64 -7.02 18.92
CA VAL A 90 -6.93 -6.96 20.20
C VAL A 90 -6.00 -8.16 20.28
N LYS A 91 -4.70 -7.90 20.32
CA LYS A 91 -3.65 -8.91 20.34
C LYS A 91 -3.50 -9.56 21.73
N PRO A 92 -2.87 -10.74 21.84
CA PRO A 92 -2.38 -11.27 23.11
C PRO A 92 -1.43 -10.30 23.80
N PHE A 93 -1.18 -10.47 25.10
CA PHE A 93 -0.20 -9.66 25.80
C PHE A 93 1.21 -9.82 25.20
N TYR A 94 1.93 -8.73 25.05
CA TYR A 94 3.30 -8.72 24.52
C TYR A 94 4.21 -9.69 25.30
N LYS A 95 4.10 -9.71 26.63
CA LYS A 95 4.86 -10.63 27.50
C LYS A 95 4.66 -12.11 27.15
N ASP A 96 3.42 -12.48 26.74
CA ASP A 96 3.09 -13.87 26.38
C ASP A 96 3.66 -14.20 24.99
N ILE A 97 3.60 -13.24 24.05
CA ILE A 97 4.22 -13.36 22.73
C ILE A 97 5.75 -13.51 22.86
N LYS A 98 6.38 -12.66 23.67
CA LYS A 98 7.82 -12.71 23.95
C LYS A 98 8.21 -14.04 24.60
N ALA A 99 7.47 -14.50 25.62
CA ALA A 99 7.74 -15.76 26.30
C ALA A 99 7.69 -16.99 25.36
N VAL A 100 6.80 -16.97 24.35
CA VAL A 100 6.71 -18.03 23.34
C VAL A 100 7.89 -17.95 22.36
N LYS A 101 8.30 -16.76 21.95
CA LYS A 101 9.48 -16.56 21.10
C LYS A 101 10.77 -16.97 21.81
N ASP A 102 11.00 -16.48 23.03
CA ASP A 102 12.22 -16.75 23.82
C ASP A 102 12.40 -18.24 24.12
N LYS A 103 11.27 -18.94 24.38
CA LYS A 103 11.27 -20.39 24.64
C LYS A 103 11.20 -21.23 23.36
N LYS A 104 11.25 -20.63 22.16
CA LYS A 104 11.08 -21.29 20.86
C LYS A 104 9.84 -22.21 20.82
N LEU A 105 8.77 -21.80 21.49
CA LEU A 105 7.53 -22.57 21.53
C LEU A 105 6.73 -22.36 20.25
N LYS A 106 5.92 -23.37 19.88
CA LYS A 106 5.03 -23.25 18.71
C LYS A 106 4.02 -22.12 18.90
N LYS A 107 3.75 -21.36 17.83
CA LYS A 107 2.79 -20.23 17.79
C LYS A 107 1.35 -20.61 18.14
N ASP A 108 0.98 -21.87 18.04
CA ASP A 108 -0.33 -22.41 18.41
C ASP A 108 -0.62 -22.39 19.93
N LYS A 109 0.42 -22.24 20.77
CA LYS A 109 0.25 -22.05 22.23
C LYS A 109 -0.11 -20.63 22.63
N LEU A 110 -0.04 -19.64 21.72
CA LEU A 110 -0.49 -18.28 21.98
C LEU A 110 -2.02 -18.21 21.96
N THR A 111 -2.59 -17.44 22.87
CA THR A 111 -3.97 -16.96 22.72
C THR A 111 -4.09 -16.22 21.40
N LYS A 112 -5.22 -16.39 20.73
CA LYS A 112 -5.44 -15.77 19.42
C LYS A 112 -5.99 -14.35 19.56
N ASP A 113 -5.93 -13.59 18.47
CA ASP A 113 -6.48 -12.26 18.42
C ASP A 113 -7.99 -12.28 18.66
N SER A 114 -8.51 -11.20 19.25
CA SER A 114 -9.94 -10.96 19.37
C SER A 114 -10.35 -9.79 18.49
N LEU A 115 -11.54 -9.83 17.89
CA LEU A 115 -12.11 -8.73 17.13
C LEU A 115 -13.08 -7.95 18.01
N TYR A 116 -12.93 -6.63 18.07
CA TYR A 116 -13.85 -5.72 18.74
C TYR A 116 -14.58 -4.90 17.68
N ILE A 117 -15.89 -4.82 17.84
CA ILE A 117 -16.79 -4.03 17.01
C ILE A 117 -17.52 -3.07 17.94
N ILE A 118 -17.34 -1.79 17.73
CA ILE A 118 -17.94 -0.73 18.54
C ILE A 118 -18.96 0.03 17.70
N ASN A 119 -20.20 0.09 18.17
CA ASN A 119 -21.16 1.03 17.63
C ASN A 119 -20.87 2.41 18.23
N LEU A 120 -20.44 3.36 17.40
CA LEU A 120 -19.95 4.68 17.82
C LEU A 120 -21.03 5.62 18.36
N SER A 121 -22.32 5.33 18.08
CA SER A 121 -23.44 6.13 18.61
C SER A 121 -23.92 5.65 19.98
N THR A 122 -23.88 4.33 20.22
CA THR A 122 -24.38 3.72 21.46
C THR A 122 -23.28 3.29 22.42
N ASN A 123 -22.02 3.31 21.98
CA ASN A 123 -20.85 2.77 22.69
C ASN A 123 -20.96 1.25 23.03
N LYS A 124 -21.91 0.53 22.38
CA LYS A 124 -22.03 -0.92 22.55
C LYS A 124 -20.83 -1.60 21.89
N ILE A 125 -20.16 -2.48 22.67
CA ILE A 125 -18.99 -3.23 22.21
C ILE A 125 -19.37 -4.71 22.07
N GLU A 126 -19.16 -5.26 20.87
CA GLU A 126 -19.19 -6.70 20.62
C GLU A 126 -17.74 -7.21 20.57
N LYS A 127 -17.46 -8.30 21.31
CA LYS A 127 -16.14 -8.91 21.41
C LYS A 127 -16.21 -10.34 20.87
N ILE A 128 -15.38 -10.64 19.88
CA ILE A 128 -15.34 -11.94 19.22
C ILE A 128 -13.93 -12.50 19.41
N ALA A 129 -13.84 -13.65 20.08
CA ALA A 129 -12.57 -14.29 20.37
C ALA A 129 -12.08 -15.15 19.20
N ASN A 130 -10.77 -15.44 19.17
CA ASN A 130 -10.13 -16.38 18.23
C ASN A 130 -10.35 -16.01 16.76
N VAL A 131 -10.12 -14.75 16.43
CA VAL A 131 -10.21 -14.25 15.06
C VAL A 131 -8.85 -14.29 14.39
N LYS A 132 -8.77 -14.96 13.23
CA LYS A 132 -7.57 -15.05 12.41
C LYS A 132 -7.35 -13.77 11.60
N SER A 133 -8.40 -13.27 10.97
CA SER A 133 -8.36 -12.04 10.17
C SER A 133 -9.75 -11.42 10.04
N TYR A 134 -9.80 -10.13 9.73
CA TYR A 134 -11.06 -9.51 9.35
C TYR A 134 -10.86 -8.54 8.18
N LYS A 135 -11.93 -8.29 7.44
CA LYS A 135 -12.03 -7.27 6.39
C LYS A 135 -13.37 -6.56 6.48
N SER A 136 -13.41 -5.34 5.98
CA SER A 136 -14.63 -4.53 5.82
C SER A 136 -14.56 -3.82 4.47
N PRO A 137 -15.68 -3.54 3.80
CA PRO A 137 -15.68 -2.82 2.53
C PRO A 137 -15.13 -1.41 2.70
N PHE A 138 -14.30 -0.98 1.75
CA PHE A 138 -13.61 0.32 1.86
C PHE A 138 -14.57 1.51 1.66
N LYS A 139 -15.53 1.42 0.73
CA LYS A 139 -16.42 2.53 0.35
C LYS A 139 -17.91 2.27 0.52
N GLY A 140 -18.33 1.12 0.98
CA GLY A 140 -19.76 0.82 0.98
C GLY A 140 -20.22 -0.05 2.13
N GLY A 141 -21.37 0.32 2.69
CA GLY A 141 -22.07 -0.49 3.67
C GLY A 141 -21.40 -0.60 5.04
N SER A 142 -22.14 -1.12 5.99
CA SER A 142 -21.68 -1.45 7.33
C SER A 142 -21.52 -2.97 7.46
N PHE A 143 -20.63 -3.56 6.65
CA PHE A 143 -20.35 -4.98 6.71
C PHE A 143 -18.98 -5.25 7.33
N VAL A 144 -18.86 -6.37 8.02
CA VAL A 144 -17.61 -6.97 8.43
C VAL A 144 -17.64 -8.46 8.14
N ALA A 145 -16.54 -8.99 7.61
CA ALA A 145 -16.31 -10.42 7.51
C ALA A 145 -15.06 -10.78 8.30
N TYR A 146 -15.08 -11.88 9.02
CA TYR A 146 -13.93 -12.38 9.76
C TYR A 146 -13.82 -13.89 9.71
N LEU A 147 -12.58 -14.38 9.63
CA LEU A 147 -12.24 -15.79 9.75
C LEU A 147 -11.96 -16.12 11.21
N LEU A 148 -12.55 -17.22 11.69
CA LEU A 148 -12.26 -17.78 12.99
C LEU A 148 -11.03 -18.69 12.94
N GLU A 149 -10.28 -18.75 14.04
CA GLU A 149 -9.19 -19.72 14.21
C GLU A 149 -9.75 -21.13 14.40
N ASN A 150 -9.15 -22.10 13.78
CA ASN A 150 -9.53 -23.50 13.94
C ASN A 150 -8.88 -24.09 15.20
N LEU A 151 -9.63 -24.16 16.31
CA LEU A 151 -9.13 -24.58 17.63
C LEU A 151 -9.04 -26.11 17.79
N LYS A 152 -9.49 -26.93 16.81
CA LYS A 152 -9.68 -28.38 16.98
C LYS A 152 -8.44 -29.24 16.73
N GLU A 153 -7.30 -28.69 16.31
CA GLU A 153 -6.09 -29.49 16.06
C GLU A 153 -4.99 -29.24 17.11
N LYS A 154 -4.93 -30.09 18.15
CA LYS A 154 -3.68 -30.32 18.89
C LYS A 154 -2.76 -31.13 17.98
N SER A 155 -1.80 -30.51 17.30
CA SER A 155 -0.79 -31.23 16.53
C SER A 155 0.20 -31.89 17.49
N THR A 156 0.27 -33.22 17.42
CA THR A 156 1.31 -34.06 18.04
C THR A 156 2.48 -34.23 17.06
N ASP A 157 3.13 -33.17 16.60
CA ASP A 157 4.30 -33.31 15.76
C ASP A 157 5.54 -32.63 16.35
N SER A 158 6.65 -33.37 16.26
CA SER A 158 7.98 -33.05 16.76
C SER A 158 8.55 -31.75 16.15
N PRO A 159 9.50 -31.08 16.83
CA PRO A 159 10.05 -29.82 16.36
C PRO A 159 10.84 -30.03 15.05
N LYS A 160 10.49 -29.31 14.01
CA LYS A 160 11.36 -29.06 12.87
C LYS A 160 12.06 -27.72 13.11
N ASP A 161 13.39 -27.76 13.08
CA ASP A 161 14.23 -26.58 13.05
C ASP A 161 13.95 -25.81 11.76
N ASP A 162 13.30 -24.66 11.87
CA ASP A 162 13.25 -23.65 10.82
C ASP A 162 13.69 -22.31 11.41
N ASP A 163 15.03 -22.13 11.45
CA ASP A 163 15.65 -20.81 11.58
C ASP A 163 15.55 -20.10 10.22
N LYS A 164 14.48 -19.37 9.99
CA LYS A 164 14.43 -18.27 9.02
C LYS A 164 13.50 -17.19 9.54
N ASP A 165 14.12 -16.22 10.23
CA ASP A 165 13.54 -14.91 10.42
C ASP A 165 13.54 -14.16 9.08
N ASP A 166 12.37 -14.13 8.44
CA ASP A 166 12.02 -13.09 7.48
C ASP A 166 10.51 -12.90 7.54
N ALA A 167 10.14 -11.81 8.20
CA ALA A 167 8.77 -11.33 8.25
C ALA A 167 8.35 -10.83 6.86
N LYS A 168 7.70 -11.68 6.10
CA LYS A 168 6.87 -11.30 4.94
C LYS A 168 5.55 -12.05 5.02
N ASP A 169 4.48 -11.32 4.73
CA ASP A 169 3.09 -11.78 4.61
C ASP A 169 2.93 -12.92 3.57
N ASP A 170 3.50 -14.09 3.84
CA ASP A 170 3.31 -15.34 3.08
C ASP A 170 2.21 -16.24 3.72
N ASP A 171 1.35 -15.67 4.56
CA ASP A 171 0.27 -16.40 5.25
C ASP A 171 -0.81 -16.96 4.30
N ASP A 172 -0.81 -16.58 3.02
CA ASP A 172 -1.86 -17.00 2.07
C ASP A 172 -1.63 -18.38 1.42
N LYS A 173 -0.38 -18.88 1.38
CA LYS A 173 -0.07 -20.11 0.61
C LYS A 173 -0.45 -21.42 1.31
N ASN A 174 -0.68 -21.43 2.64
CA ASN A 174 -1.05 -22.61 3.42
C ASN A 174 -2.20 -22.33 4.40
N ALA A 175 -3.15 -21.48 4.03
CA ALA A 175 -4.27 -21.14 4.89
C ALA A 175 -5.15 -22.37 5.16
N LYS A 176 -5.19 -22.82 6.43
CA LYS A 176 -6.10 -23.90 6.84
C LYS A 176 -7.55 -23.42 6.72
N PRO A 177 -8.47 -24.30 6.23
CA PRO A 177 -9.89 -24.00 6.14
C PRO A 177 -10.46 -23.56 7.50
N SER A 178 -11.24 -22.49 7.51
CA SER A 178 -11.80 -21.87 8.71
C SER A 178 -13.26 -21.47 8.48
N GLU A 179 -13.97 -21.14 9.55
CA GLU A 179 -15.30 -20.56 9.45
C GLU A 179 -15.19 -19.06 9.14
N LEU A 180 -15.83 -18.61 8.06
CA LEU A 180 -16.01 -17.21 7.71
C LEU A 180 -17.38 -16.74 8.20
N VAL A 181 -17.42 -15.72 9.03
CA VAL A 181 -18.66 -15.07 9.47
C VAL A 181 -18.77 -13.69 8.83
N VAL A 182 -19.90 -13.40 8.22
CA VAL A 182 -20.22 -12.10 7.62
C VAL A 182 -21.37 -11.47 8.39
N ILE A 183 -21.21 -10.22 8.79
CA ILE A 183 -22.20 -9.47 9.57
C ILE A 183 -22.57 -8.19 8.81
N ASN A 184 -23.86 -7.95 8.65
CA ASN A 184 -24.38 -6.63 8.37
C ASN A 184 -24.52 -5.88 9.71
N LEU A 185 -23.64 -4.94 9.99
CA LEU A 185 -23.59 -4.22 11.27
C LEU A 185 -24.81 -3.29 11.48
N ALA A 186 -25.47 -2.87 10.40
CA ALA A 186 -26.66 -2.01 10.51
C ALA A 186 -27.90 -2.78 10.94
N THR A 187 -28.06 -4.03 10.48
CA THR A 187 -29.22 -4.87 10.79
C THR A 187 -28.95 -5.93 11.86
N GLY A 188 -27.67 -6.25 12.10
CA GLY A 188 -27.26 -7.36 12.97
C GLY A 188 -27.38 -8.75 12.30
N GLN A 189 -27.79 -8.82 11.02
CA GLN A 189 -27.89 -10.09 10.30
C GLN A 189 -26.51 -10.72 10.12
N LYS A 190 -26.40 -12.03 10.43
CA LYS A 190 -25.15 -12.81 10.35
C LYS A 190 -25.34 -14.01 9.44
N GLN A 191 -24.29 -14.33 8.67
CA GLN A 191 -24.20 -15.55 7.87
C GLN A 191 -22.81 -16.17 8.03
N SER A 192 -22.76 -17.51 8.18
CA SER A 192 -21.50 -18.25 8.28
C SER A 192 -21.28 -19.15 7.08
N PHE A 193 -20.02 -19.30 6.69
CA PHE A 193 -19.57 -20.20 5.64
C PHE A 193 -18.43 -21.06 6.17
N GLN A 194 -18.54 -22.37 6.01
CA GLN A 194 -17.55 -23.32 6.51
C GLN A 194 -16.44 -23.56 5.51
N ASN A 195 -15.26 -23.97 6.01
CA ASN A 195 -14.12 -24.38 5.22
C ASN A 195 -13.57 -23.29 4.27
N VAL A 196 -13.66 -22.03 4.67
CA VAL A 196 -13.14 -20.91 3.87
C VAL A 196 -11.64 -20.76 4.08
N VAL A 197 -10.90 -20.59 2.98
CA VAL A 197 -9.45 -20.35 2.97
C VAL A 197 -9.09 -18.92 2.58
N LYS A 198 -9.86 -18.30 1.69
CA LYS A 198 -9.63 -16.93 1.19
C LYS A 198 -10.95 -16.19 1.01
N TYR A 199 -10.95 -14.87 1.21
CA TYR A 199 -12.14 -14.04 0.99
C TYR A 199 -11.77 -12.60 0.66
N GLN A 200 -12.63 -11.91 -0.09
CA GLN A 200 -12.45 -10.52 -0.51
C GLN A 200 -13.77 -9.81 -0.73
N PHE A 201 -13.94 -8.61 -0.14
CA PHE A 201 -15.06 -7.71 -0.46
C PHE A 201 -14.83 -6.98 -1.78
N SER A 202 -15.90 -6.67 -2.48
CA SER A 202 -15.91 -5.56 -3.45
C SER A 202 -15.73 -4.23 -2.71
N GLU A 203 -15.10 -3.24 -3.35
CA GLU A 203 -14.83 -1.94 -2.73
C GLU A 203 -16.12 -1.23 -2.27
N ASN A 204 -17.21 -1.36 -3.03
CA ASN A 204 -18.52 -0.77 -2.76
C ASN A 204 -19.39 -1.57 -1.77
N GLY A 205 -18.91 -2.70 -1.24
CA GLY A 205 -19.63 -3.52 -0.26
C GLY A 205 -20.88 -4.23 -0.79
N LYS A 206 -21.05 -4.40 -2.11
CA LYS A 206 -22.20 -5.11 -2.68
C LYS A 206 -21.99 -6.61 -2.78
N GLN A 207 -20.73 -7.04 -2.93
CA GLN A 207 -20.37 -8.44 -3.14
C GLN A 207 -19.25 -8.85 -2.19
N LEU A 208 -19.24 -10.13 -1.83
CA LEU A 208 -18.12 -10.82 -1.18
C LEU A 208 -17.77 -12.06 -1.99
N ALA A 209 -16.52 -12.21 -2.37
CA ALA A 209 -15.97 -13.44 -2.92
C ALA A 209 -15.32 -14.27 -1.81
N PHE A 210 -15.48 -15.59 -1.83
CA PHE A 210 -14.74 -16.48 -0.96
C PHE A 210 -14.43 -17.82 -1.63
N VAL A 211 -13.34 -18.43 -1.20
CA VAL A 211 -12.90 -19.74 -1.64
C VAL A 211 -13.06 -20.73 -0.50
N THR A 212 -13.79 -21.82 -0.73
CA THR A 212 -13.87 -22.94 0.20
C THR A 212 -12.96 -24.06 -0.24
N GLN A 213 -12.48 -24.87 0.71
CA GLN A 213 -11.67 -26.05 0.46
C GLN A 213 -12.26 -27.24 1.19
N LYS A 214 -12.54 -28.35 0.48
CA LYS A 214 -13.02 -29.60 1.10
C LYS A 214 -11.97 -30.07 2.11
N PRO A 215 -12.36 -30.38 3.37
CA PRO A 215 -11.43 -30.94 4.35
C PRO A 215 -10.84 -32.26 3.86
N GLU A 216 -9.56 -32.50 4.14
CA GLU A 216 -8.97 -33.81 3.91
C GLU A 216 -9.71 -34.87 4.76
N GLU A 217 -10.11 -35.98 4.14
CA GLU A 217 -10.71 -37.08 4.86
C GLU A 217 -9.64 -37.69 5.79
N LYS A 218 -9.98 -37.76 7.08
CA LYS A 218 -9.09 -38.39 8.06
C LYS A 218 -9.00 -39.88 7.70
N LYS A 219 -7.86 -40.34 7.18
CA LYS A 219 -7.56 -41.78 7.05
C LYS A 219 -7.63 -42.42 8.44
N ASP A 220 -8.28 -43.58 8.52
CA ASP A 220 -8.39 -44.34 9.76
C ASP A 220 -7.00 -44.57 10.38
N PRO A 221 -6.83 -44.47 11.72
CA PRO A 221 -5.54 -44.70 12.37
C PRO A 221 -4.90 -46.06 12.02
N LYS A 222 -5.72 -47.07 11.71
CA LYS A 222 -5.27 -48.43 11.31
C LYS A 222 -4.61 -48.47 9.93
N ASP A 223 -4.89 -47.52 9.03
CA ASP A 223 -4.27 -47.42 7.72
C ASP A 223 -2.96 -46.66 7.73
N LYS A 224 -2.73 -45.83 8.75
CA LYS A 224 -1.48 -45.07 8.91
C LYS A 224 -0.28 -45.96 9.26
N ASP A 225 -0.49 -47.08 9.94
CA ASP A 225 0.60 -47.97 10.30
C ASP A 225 1.04 -48.87 9.14
N LYS A 226 0.20 -49.08 8.12
CA LYS A 226 0.55 -49.84 6.90
C LYS A 226 1.29 -48.99 5.84
N GLU A 227 1.20 -47.64 5.95
CA GLU A 227 1.86 -46.71 5.03
C GLU A 227 3.25 -46.24 5.52
N LYS A 228 3.61 -46.48 6.81
CA LYS A 228 4.91 -46.03 7.35
C LYS A 228 6.11 -46.75 6.74
N ASP A 229 5.92 -47.98 6.24
CA ASP A 229 7.00 -48.83 5.68
C ASP A 229 7.10 -48.79 4.16
N LYS A 230 6.24 -48.02 3.47
CA LYS A 230 6.38 -47.84 2.01
C LYS A 230 7.09 -46.53 1.73
N PRO A 231 8.20 -46.53 0.96
CA PRO A 231 8.79 -45.27 0.50
C PRO A 231 7.71 -44.47 -0.23
N LYS A 232 7.41 -43.26 0.25
CA LYS A 232 6.47 -42.36 -0.44
C LYS A 232 7.02 -42.11 -1.83
N ASP A 233 6.38 -42.68 -2.81
CA ASP A 233 6.68 -42.43 -4.21
C ASP A 233 6.35 -40.96 -4.51
N LYS A 234 7.38 -40.10 -4.43
CA LYS A 234 7.29 -38.66 -4.69
C LYS A 234 6.96 -38.34 -6.15
N SER A 235 6.98 -39.35 -7.03
CA SER A 235 6.73 -39.17 -8.46
C SER A 235 5.24 -39.13 -8.81
N LYS A 236 4.34 -39.59 -7.91
CA LYS A 236 2.91 -39.57 -8.18
C LYS A 236 2.33 -38.15 -8.02
N PRO A 237 1.52 -37.65 -8.98
CA PRO A 237 0.84 -36.39 -8.87
C PRO A 237 0.00 -36.31 -7.58
N LYS A 238 0.27 -35.30 -6.74
CA LYS A 238 -0.54 -35.02 -5.58
C LYS A 238 -1.58 -33.95 -5.97
N LYS A 239 -2.83 -34.33 -5.97
CA LYS A 239 -3.92 -33.42 -6.31
C LYS A 239 -4.15 -32.39 -5.18
N TYR A 240 -4.52 -31.18 -5.55
CA TYR A 240 -5.10 -30.24 -4.61
C TYR A 240 -6.44 -30.75 -4.07
N ALA A 241 -6.82 -30.28 -2.89
CA ALA A 241 -8.17 -30.48 -2.40
C ALA A 241 -9.19 -29.80 -3.33
N LEU A 242 -10.40 -30.31 -3.37
CA LEU A 242 -11.50 -29.68 -4.09
C LEU A 242 -11.77 -28.30 -3.49
N GLN A 243 -11.67 -27.26 -4.30
CA GLN A 243 -11.99 -25.89 -3.94
C GLN A 243 -13.22 -25.39 -4.71
N SER A 244 -13.99 -24.51 -4.08
CA SER A 244 -15.08 -23.81 -4.75
C SER A 244 -14.92 -22.29 -4.57
N VAL A 245 -15.05 -21.56 -5.67
CA VAL A 245 -15.08 -20.10 -5.69
C VAL A 245 -16.52 -19.63 -5.72
N ASN A 246 -16.90 -18.83 -4.73
CA ASN A 246 -18.28 -18.39 -4.53
C ASN A 246 -18.36 -16.88 -4.45
N LEU A 247 -19.44 -16.29 -5.00
CA LEU A 247 -19.83 -14.89 -4.79
C LEU A 247 -21.08 -14.82 -3.93
N VAL A 248 -21.11 -13.91 -2.98
CA VAL A 248 -22.27 -13.59 -2.15
C VAL A 248 -22.72 -12.17 -2.45
N ASN A 249 -23.99 -12.03 -2.82
CA ASN A 249 -24.64 -10.73 -2.84
C ASN A 249 -24.98 -10.32 -1.40
N LEU A 250 -24.42 -9.21 -0.93
CA LEU A 250 -24.54 -8.78 0.46
C LEU A 250 -25.89 -8.11 0.81
N GLU A 251 -26.74 -7.83 -0.19
CA GLU A 251 -28.09 -7.29 0.05
C GLU A 251 -29.06 -8.40 0.50
N ASN A 252 -28.92 -9.61 -0.07
CA ASN A 252 -29.84 -10.73 0.15
C ASN A 252 -29.16 -12.05 0.57
N PHE A 253 -27.84 -12.05 0.67
CA PHE A 253 -26.99 -13.22 0.96
C PHE A 253 -27.15 -14.39 -0.04
N ALA A 254 -27.65 -14.13 -1.25
CA ALA A 254 -27.68 -15.13 -2.31
C ALA A 254 -26.25 -15.50 -2.74
N ILE A 255 -26.01 -16.81 -2.87
CA ILE A 255 -24.72 -17.37 -3.22
C ILE A 255 -24.75 -17.80 -4.69
N ASN A 256 -23.72 -17.43 -5.43
CA ASN A 256 -23.45 -17.91 -6.78
C ASN A 256 -22.09 -18.62 -6.81
N LYS A 257 -22.08 -19.94 -7.08
CA LYS A 257 -20.87 -20.72 -7.24
C LYS A 257 -20.34 -20.55 -8.66
N LEU A 258 -19.10 -20.08 -8.80
CA LEU A 258 -18.46 -19.82 -10.09
C LEU A 258 -17.57 -20.97 -10.55
N ILE A 259 -16.82 -21.59 -9.64
CA ILE A 259 -15.86 -22.68 -9.91
C ILE A 259 -16.02 -23.75 -8.82
N GLU A 260 -15.84 -25.01 -9.19
CA GLU A 260 -15.72 -26.14 -8.27
C GLU A 260 -14.79 -27.19 -8.91
N GLU A 261 -13.50 -27.14 -8.53
CA GLU A 261 -12.45 -27.97 -9.11
C GLU A 261 -11.35 -28.27 -8.09
N GLU A 262 -10.60 -29.37 -8.32
CA GLU A 262 -9.36 -29.65 -7.61
C GLU A 262 -8.29 -28.65 -8.07
N GLY A 263 -7.88 -27.72 -7.20
CA GLY A 263 -6.97 -26.65 -7.58
C GLY A 263 -6.66 -25.67 -6.44
N ASP A 264 -5.87 -24.65 -6.75
CA ASP A 264 -5.60 -23.51 -5.86
C ASP A 264 -6.01 -22.21 -6.55
N PHE A 265 -7.03 -21.54 -6.00
CA PHE A 265 -7.60 -20.30 -6.51
C PHE A 265 -7.26 -19.14 -5.59
N ALA A 266 -6.75 -18.03 -6.17
CA ALA A 266 -6.22 -16.90 -5.43
C ALA A 266 -6.46 -15.55 -6.13
N GLN A 267 -6.01 -14.45 -5.51
CA GLN A 267 -5.99 -13.10 -6.09
C GLN A 267 -7.38 -12.62 -6.55
N LEU A 268 -8.37 -12.80 -5.68
CA LEU A 268 -9.77 -12.43 -5.90
C LEU A 268 -9.90 -10.92 -6.11
N THR A 269 -10.42 -10.48 -7.25
CA THR A 269 -10.49 -9.07 -7.63
C THR A 269 -11.83 -8.71 -8.24
N PHE A 270 -12.43 -7.63 -7.77
CA PHE A 270 -13.65 -7.04 -8.34
C PHE A 270 -13.33 -5.76 -9.12
N ASP A 271 -14.14 -5.45 -10.10
CA ASP A 271 -14.22 -4.09 -10.63
C ASP A 271 -14.88 -3.12 -9.64
N LYS A 272 -14.80 -1.82 -9.86
CA LYS A 272 -15.33 -0.77 -8.96
C LYS A 272 -16.85 -0.85 -8.77
N SER A 273 -17.56 -1.33 -9.76
CA SER A 273 -19.02 -1.49 -9.73
C SER A 273 -19.48 -2.79 -9.06
N ALA A 274 -18.57 -3.75 -8.84
CA ALA A 274 -18.85 -5.10 -8.38
C ALA A 274 -19.74 -5.92 -9.34
N THR A 275 -19.65 -5.64 -10.64
CA THR A 275 -20.36 -6.35 -11.70
C THR A 275 -19.47 -7.33 -12.46
N GLN A 276 -18.17 -7.22 -12.26
CA GLN A 276 -17.15 -8.07 -12.84
C GLN A 276 -16.23 -8.61 -11.76
N PHE A 277 -15.71 -9.82 -11.98
CA PHE A 277 -14.85 -10.50 -11.04
C PHE A 277 -13.77 -11.25 -11.79
N ALA A 278 -12.54 -11.24 -11.26
CA ALA A 278 -11.42 -11.97 -11.82
C ALA A 278 -10.57 -12.60 -10.71
N LEU A 279 -9.89 -13.69 -11.06
CA LEU A 279 -8.95 -14.36 -10.17
C LEU A 279 -7.90 -15.13 -10.97
N THR A 280 -6.81 -15.50 -10.31
CA THR A 280 -5.87 -16.49 -10.85
C THR A 280 -6.04 -17.84 -10.15
N GLY A 281 -5.79 -18.92 -10.85
CA GLY A 281 -5.85 -20.26 -10.27
C GLY A 281 -5.10 -21.28 -11.09
N THR A 282 -4.75 -22.42 -10.45
CA THR A 282 -4.11 -23.56 -11.08
C THR A 282 -4.82 -24.85 -10.72
N THR A 283 -4.90 -25.75 -11.70
CA THR A 283 -5.35 -27.14 -11.54
C THR A 283 -4.21 -28.13 -11.76
N SER A 284 -2.96 -27.65 -11.91
CA SER A 284 -1.76 -28.49 -11.90
C SER A 284 -1.64 -29.25 -10.58
N ALA A 285 -0.91 -30.35 -10.54
CA ALA A 285 -0.71 -31.11 -9.30
C ALA A 285 0.02 -30.23 -8.25
N GLU A 286 -0.29 -30.44 -6.96
CA GLU A 286 0.31 -29.66 -5.85
C GLU A 286 1.83 -29.80 -5.82
N ASN A 287 2.35 -30.98 -6.20
CA ASN A 287 3.78 -31.30 -6.25
C ASN A 287 4.44 -31.05 -7.61
N ASP A 288 3.73 -30.50 -8.60
CA ASP A 288 4.35 -30.09 -9.85
C ASP A 288 5.39 -29.00 -9.61
N LEU A 289 6.58 -29.19 -10.20
CA LEU A 289 7.69 -28.24 -10.08
C LEU A 289 7.40 -26.92 -10.78
N VAL A 290 6.65 -26.97 -11.87
CA VAL A 290 6.14 -25.82 -12.61
C VAL A 290 4.64 -25.98 -12.77
N LYS A 291 3.89 -25.00 -12.29
CA LYS A 291 2.43 -25.00 -12.35
C LYS A 291 1.94 -24.12 -13.47
N ASP A 292 0.94 -24.57 -14.19
CA ASP A 292 0.26 -23.77 -15.21
C ASP A 292 -0.90 -23.04 -14.55
N TYR A 293 -0.84 -21.70 -14.57
CA TYR A 293 -1.89 -20.83 -14.03
C TYR A 293 -2.83 -20.36 -15.12
N ASN A 294 -4.07 -20.17 -14.74
CA ASN A 294 -5.12 -19.57 -15.56
C ASN A 294 -5.58 -18.26 -14.95
N LEU A 295 -5.98 -17.31 -15.79
CA LEU A 295 -6.74 -16.14 -15.41
C LEU A 295 -8.22 -16.42 -15.71
N TYR A 296 -9.07 -16.37 -14.70
CA TYR A 296 -10.51 -16.51 -14.79
C TYR A 296 -11.16 -15.13 -14.75
N TYR A 297 -12.05 -14.86 -15.68
CA TYR A 297 -12.84 -13.64 -15.76
C TYR A 297 -14.33 -13.96 -15.81
N PHE A 298 -15.14 -13.27 -15.01
CA PHE A 298 -16.57 -13.45 -14.90
C PHE A 298 -17.29 -12.11 -14.95
N SER A 299 -18.35 -12.06 -15.74
CA SER A 299 -19.31 -10.95 -15.76
C SER A 299 -20.73 -11.50 -16.01
N LYS A 300 -21.75 -10.65 -15.93
CA LYS A 300 -23.13 -11.07 -16.21
C LYS A 300 -23.29 -11.71 -17.59
N ASN A 301 -22.56 -11.20 -18.59
CA ASN A 301 -22.79 -11.54 -20.00
C ASN A 301 -21.67 -12.40 -20.59
N LYS A 302 -20.47 -12.42 -19.98
CA LYS A 302 -19.30 -13.07 -20.57
C LYS A 302 -18.44 -13.67 -19.48
N ASN A 303 -17.95 -14.89 -19.74
CA ASN A 303 -16.92 -15.53 -18.94
C ASN A 303 -15.77 -15.92 -19.87
N ALA A 304 -14.55 -15.84 -19.37
CA ALA A 304 -13.36 -16.25 -20.11
C ALA A 304 -12.34 -16.91 -19.18
N VAL A 305 -11.59 -17.84 -19.73
CA VAL A 305 -10.41 -18.45 -19.08
C VAL A 305 -9.24 -18.29 -20.03
N LEU A 306 -8.23 -17.53 -19.59
CA LEU A 306 -7.00 -17.34 -20.35
C LEU A 306 -5.89 -18.19 -19.74
N ASN A 307 -5.06 -18.75 -20.61
CA ASN A 307 -3.92 -19.60 -20.26
C ASN A 307 -2.81 -19.51 -21.32
N GLN A 308 -1.80 -20.36 -21.22
CA GLN A 308 -0.68 -20.39 -22.17
C GLN A 308 -1.09 -20.65 -23.63
N LYS A 309 -2.30 -21.19 -23.91
CA LYS A 309 -2.81 -21.43 -25.27
C LYS A 309 -3.72 -20.31 -25.79
N SER A 310 -3.94 -19.26 -24.99
CA SER A 310 -4.81 -18.14 -25.37
C SER A 310 -4.24 -17.37 -26.56
N ALA A 311 -5.12 -16.85 -27.40
CA ALA A 311 -4.76 -16.05 -28.55
C ALA A 311 -3.91 -14.82 -28.13
N LYS A 312 -2.86 -14.52 -28.89
CA LYS A 312 -1.87 -13.46 -28.62
C LYS A 312 -1.01 -13.64 -27.34
N MET A 313 -1.08 -14.79 -26.64
CA MET A 313 -0.08 -15.13 -25.63
C MET A 313 1.29 -15.21 -26.30
N PRO A 314 2.33 -14.53 -25.79
CA PRO A 314 3.68 -14.68 -26.33
C PRO A 314 4.12 -16.16 -26.27
N LYS A 315 4.90 -16.58 -27.27
CA LYS A 315 5.40 -17.96 -27.32
C LYS A 315 6.18 -18.32 -26.05
N ASP A 316 5.91 -19.48 -25.50
CA ASP A 316 6.55 -20.01 -24.29
C ASP A 316 6.30 -19.16 -23.03
N TRP A 317 5.21 -18.37 -22.99
CA TRP A 317 4.78 -17.62 -21.84
C TRP A 317 3.52 -18.22 -21.21
N VAL A 318 3.31 -17.87 -19.93
CA VAL A 318 2.20 -18.35 -19.10
C VAL A 318 1.57 -17.17 -18.34
N ILE A 319 0.37 -17.35 -17.79
CA ILE A 319 -0.20 -16.44 -16.78
C ILE A 319 0.68 -16.50 -15.53
N SER A 320 1.03 -15.35 -14.98
CA SER A 320 1.86 -15.27 -13.76
C SER A 320 1.01 -15.28 -12.50
N GLU A 321 1.38 -16.12 -11.54
CA GLU A 321 0.83 -16.13 -10.19
C GLU A 321 1.39 -14.99 -9.30
N ASN A 322 2.43 -14.28 -9.77
CA ASN A 322 3.13 -13.27 -8.97
C ASN A 322 2.55 -11.85 -9.14
N GLN A 323 1.53 -11.69 -9.98
CA GLN A 323 0.86 -10.40 -10.20
C GLN A 323 -0.66 -10.56 -10.20
N ALA A 324 -1.32 -9.94 -9.22
CA ALA A 324 -2.77 -9.99 -9.12
C ALA A 324 -3.46 -9.23 -10.27
N PRO A 325 -4.59 -9.72 -10.79
CA PRO A 325 -5.39 -8.98 -11.74
C PRO A 325 -5.94 -7.68 -11.13
N ASN A 326 -6.06 -6.63 -11.96
CA ASN A 326 -6.55 -5.32 -11.54
C ASN A 326 -7.38 -4.68 -12.64
N PHE A 327 -8.63 -4.33 -12.33
CA PHE A 327 -9.52 -3.65 -13.27
C PHE A 327 -9.18 -2.16 -13.41
N SER A 328 -9.38 -1.62 -14.62
CA SER A 328 -9.50 -0.19 -14.80
C SER A 328 -10.67 0.37 -13.97
N LYS A 329 -10.63 1.65 -13.64
CA LYS A 329 -11.67 2.29 -12.82
C LYS A 329 -13.05 2.21 -13.48
N ASP A 330 -13.12 2.31 -14.81
CA ASP A 330 -14.34 2.18 -15.60
C ASP A 330 -14.74 0.72 -15.90
N GLY A 331 -13.91 -0.24 -15.51
CA GLY A 331 -14.17 -1.68 -15.71
C GLY A 331 -14.02 -2.16 -17.15
N LYS A 332 -13.47 -1.37 -18.07
CA LYS A 332 -13.33 -1.76 -19.48
C LYS A 332 -12.07 -2.53 -19.80
N GLN A 333 -11.07 -2.46 -18.92
CA GLN A 333 -9.79 -3.14 -19.06
C GLN A 333 -9.50 -3.94 -17.79
N LEU A 334 -8.89 -5.11 -17.97
CA LEU A 334 -8.35 -5.92 -16.89
C LEU A 334 -6.87 -6.15 -17.13
N TYR A 335 -6.02 -5.61 -16.27
CA TYR A 335 -4.57 -5.78 -16.27
C TYR A 335 -4.19 -7.00 -15.44
N PHE A 336 -3.17 -7.75 -15.87
CA PHE A 336 -2.68 -8.93 -15.16
C PHE A 336 -1.26 -9.25 -15.56
N GLY A 337 -0.63 -10.21 -14.87
CA GLY A 337 0.74 -10.63 -15.13
C GLY A 337 0.83 -11.81 -16.10
N VAL A 338 1.84 -11.74 -16.99
CA VAL A 338 2.32 -12.86 -17.80
C VAL A 338 3.83 -13.00 -17.61
N ALA A 339 4.38 -14.19 -17.81
CA ALA A 339 5.81 -14.41 -17.64
C ALA A 339 6.30 -15.54 -18.58
N PRO A 340 7.59 -15.57 -18.95
CA PRO A 340 8.19 -16.74 -19.55
C PRO A 340 7.93 -17.99 -18.67
N LYS A 341 7.62 -19.13 -19.27
CA LYS A 341 7.38 -20.38 -18.54
C LYS A 341 8.63 -20.72 -17.72
N PRO A 342 8.50 -20.93 -16.39
CA PRO A 342 9.64 -21.30 -15.56
C PRO A 342 10.27 -22.61 -16.02
N ILE A 343 11.60 -22.72 -15.89
CA ILE A 343 12.32 -23.97 -16.15
C ILE A 343 12.22 -24.83 -14.89
N ALA A 344 11.76 -26.06 -15.04
CA ALA A 344 11.69 -27.00 -13.93
C ALA A 344 13.10 -27.30 -13.38
N LYS A 345 13.24 -27.27 -12.05
CA LYS A 345 14.48 -27.72 -11.41
C LYS A 345 14.68 -29.20 -11.66
N ASP A 346 15.86 -29.62 -12.11
CA ASP A 346 16.22 -31.04 -12.17
C ASP A 346 16.25 -31.63 -10.76
N THR A 347 15.37 -32.58 -10.49
CA THR A 347 15.28 -33.29 -9.21
C THR A 347 15.85 -34.71 -9.27
N ALA A 348 16.37 -35.15 -10.44
CA ALA A 348 17.04 -36.43 -10.59
C ALA A 348 18.41 -36.45 -9.91
N LEU A 349 19.06 -35.29 -9.83
CA LEU A 349 20.34 -35.11 -9.14
C LEU A 349 20.14 -34.74 -7.68
N ILE A 350 20.90 -35.36 -6.78
CA ILE A 350 20.99 -34.88 -5.38
C ILE A 350 21.71 -33.55 -5.31
N ALA A 351 21.45 -32.77 -4.24
CA ALA A 351 21.97 -31.41 -4.12
C ALA A 351 23.49 -31.29 -4.29
N ASN A 352 24.25 -32.28 -3.84
CA ASN A 352 25.71 -32.32 -3.95
C ASN A 352 26.23 -32.62 -5.35
N ASP A 353 25.40 -33.20 -6.23
CA ASP A 353 25.77 -33.55 -7.60
C ASP A 353 25.45 -32.46 -8.60
N HIS A 354 24.78 -31.39 -8.16
CA HIS A 354 24.58 -30.21 -8.98
C HIS A 354 25.88 -29.41 -9.09
N ALA A 355 26.33 -29.17 -10.32
CA ALA A 355 27.43 -28.29 -10.56
C ALA A 355 27.03 -26.85 -10.14
N ILE A 356 27.84 -26.24 -9.28
CA ILE A 356 27.71 -24.81 -8.95
C ILE A 356 28.56 -24.04 -9.95
N LEU A 357 27.92 -23.36 -10.90
CA LEU A 357 28.59 -22.58 -11.92
C LEU A 357 28.22 -21.11 -11.76
N ASP A 358 29.22 -20.27 -11.48
CA ASP A 358 29.08 -18.83 -11.45
C ASP A 358 29.77 -18.24 -12.70
N VAL A 359 28.96 -17.72 -13.63
CA VAL A 359 29.48 -17.09 -14.84
C VAL A 359 29.58 -15.58 -14.61
N TRP A 360 30.79 -15.06 -14.75
CA TRP A 360 31.08 -13.63 -14.69
C TRP A 360 31.39 -13.14 -16.11
N SER A 361 30.55 -12.24 -16.62
CA SER A 361 30.74 -11.70 -17.97
C SER A 361 30.85 -10.17 -17.92
N TYR A 362 31.81 -9.61 -18.64
CA TYR A 362 31.92 -8.17 -18.82
C TYR A 362 30.75 -7.56 -19.63
N LYS A 363 29.94 -8.43 -20.26
CA LYS A 363 28.73 -8.04 -21.02
C LYS A 363 27.48 -8.00 -20.16
N ASP A 364 27.59 -8.43 -18.89
CA ASP A 364 26.45 -8.38 -17.98
C ASP A 364 26.07 -6.93 -17.70
N ASP A 365 24.77 -6.63 -17.79
CA ASP A 365 24.21 -5.29 -17.52
C ASP A 365 24.14 -4.97 -16.01
N TYR A 366 24.21 -6.01 -15.15
CA TYR A 366 24.34 -5.88 -13.71
C TYR A 366 25.50 -6.70 -13.16
N LEU A 367 26.20 -6.16 -12.15
CA LEU A 367 27.20 -6.89 -11.38
C LEU A 367 26.62 -8.18 -10.82
N LYS A 368 27.41 -9.25 -10.77
CA LYS A 368 26.98 -10.56 -10.26
C LYS A 368 26.40 -10.49 -8.85
N THR A 369 26.95 -9.65 -7.97
CA THR A 369 26.44 -9.41 -6.62
C THR A 369 25.03 -8.83 -6.62
N ILE A 370 24.70 -7.95 -7.55
CA ILE A 370 23.36 -7.37 -7.74
C ILE A 370 22.41 -8.44 -8.28
N GLN A 371 22.84 -9.25 -9.27
CA GLN A 371 22.05 -10.36 -9.80
C GLN A 371 21.69 -11.35 -8.68
N LEU A 372 22.65 -11.75 -7.84
CA LEU A 372 22.40 -12.65 -6.71
C LEU A 372 21.45 -12.06 -5.67
N LYS A 373 21.60 -10.76 -5.34
CA LYS A 373 20.68 -10.05 -4.44
C LYS A 373 19.25 -10.01 -4.99
N ASN A 374 19.10 -9.85 -6.29
CA ASN A 374 17.80 -9.72 -6.95
C ASN A 374 17.20 -11.07 -7.40
N LEU A 375 17.93 -12.18 -7.27
CA LEU A 375 17.56 -13.49 -7.82
C LEU A 375 16.10 -13.88 -7.52
N ASN A 376 15.68 -13.81 -6.26
CA ASN A 376 14.31 -14.16 -5.87
C ASN A 376 13.25 -13.23 -6.47
N LYS A 377 13.58 -11.96 -6.66
CA LYS A 377 12.71 -10.98 -7.32
C LYS A 377 12.62 -11.27 -8.82
N ASP A 378 13.75 -11.55 -9.45
CA ASP A 378 13.84 -11.79 -10.88
C ASP A 378 13.17 -13.11 -11.29
N LEU A 379 13.29 -14.15 -10.45
CA LEU A 379 12.57 -15.43 -10.65
C LEU A 379 11.03 -15.28 -10.55
N LYS A 380 10.54 -14.27 -9.83
CA LYS A 380 9.10 -13.97 -9.68
C LYS A 380 8.65 -12.83 -10.60
N LYS A 381 9.51 -12.36 -11.50
CA LYS A 381 9.20 -11.22 -12.36
C LYS A 381 8.02 -11.53 -13.26
N SER A 382 7.05 -10.62 -13.26
CA SER A 382 5.91 -10.62 -14.15
C SER A 382 6.01 -9.45 -15.12
N TYR A 383 5.44 -9.63 -16.28
CA TYR A 383 5.26 -8.61 -17.31
C TYR A 383 3.79 -8.31 -17.47
N ASP A 384 3.46 -7.06 -17.74
CA ASP A 384 2.09 -6.61 -17.80
C ASP A 384 1.41 -7.04 -19.09
N ALA A 385 0.20 -7.54 -18.96
CA ALA A 385 -0.73 -7.78 -20.05
C ALA A 385 -2.10 -7.17 -19.71
N VAL A 386 -2.91 -6.95 -20.72
CA VAL A 386 -4.26 -6.42 -20.57
C VAL A 386 -5.23 -7.18 -21.47
N LEU A 387 -6.47 -7.32 -21.01
CA LEU A 387 -7.59 -7.68 -21.86
C LEU A 387 -8.65 -6.57 -21.86
N GLN A 388 -9.39 -6.44 -22.98
CA GLN A 388 -10.56 -5.60 -23.06
C GLN A 388 -11.78 -6.41 -22.59
N THR A 389 -12.52 -5.94 -21.59
CA THR A 389 -13.63 -6.71 -21.00
C THR A 389 -14.80 -6.96 -21.98
N GLU A 390 -14.85 -6.23 -23.09
CA GLU A 390 -15.77 -6.50 -24.21
C GLU A 390 -15.37 -7.75 -25.02
N LYS A 391 -14.07 -8.10 -25.06
CA LYS A 391 -13.48 -9.25 -25.74
C LYS A 391 -12.50 -9.97 -24.82
N PRO A 392 -12.99 -10.57 -23.71
CA PRO A 392 -12.13 -11.08 -22.65
C PRO A 392 -11.31 -12.31 -23.05
N GLU A 393 -11.55 -12.91 -24.20
CA GLU A 393 -10.80 -14.01 -24.79
C GLU A 393 -9.47 -13.57 -25.44
N LEU A 394 -9.28 -12.24 -25.66
CA LEU A 394 -8.10 -11.70 -26.31
C LEU A 394 -7.24 -10.91 -25.30
N LEU A 395 -6.01 -11.33 -25.12
CA LEU A 395 -5.03 -10.58 -24.34
C LEU A 395 -4.09 -9.78 -25.24
N THR A 396 -3.49 -8.74 -24.67
CA THR A 396 -2.41 -7.95 -25.28
C THR A 396 -1.28 -7.84 -24.27
N ALA A 397 -0.09 -8.33 -24.60
CA ALA A 397 1.11 -8.12 -23.80
C ALA A 397 1.57 -6.65 -23.94
N LEU A 398 1.80 -5.96 -22.81
CA LEU A 398 2.19 -4.55 -22.77
C LEU A 398 3.67 -4.36 -22.48
N SER A 399 4.28 -5.28 -21.75
CA SER A 399 5.71 -5.25 -21.43
C SER A 399 6.40 -6.56 -21.80
N HIS A 400 7.73 -6.51 -21.90
CA HIS A 400 8.60 -7.60 -22.29
C HIS A 400 10.03 -7.34 -21.76
N PRO A 401 10.99 -8.29 -21.84
CA PRO A 401 12.32 -8.12 -21.24
C PRO A 401 13.12 -6.87 -21.65
N LYS A 402 12.87 -6.31 -22.84
CA LYS A 402 13.52 -5.08 -23.29
C LYS A 402 12.79 -3.79 -22.87
N MET A 403 11.55 -3.89 -22.44
CA MET A 403 10.75 -2.80 -21.86
C MET A 403 9.94 -3.41 -20.72
N ASP A 404 10.57 -3.55 -19.58
CA ASP A 404 10.19 -4.48 -18.51
C ASP A 404 9.29 -3.86 -17.42
N SER A 405 8.90 -2.61 -17.58
CA SER A 405 8.03 -1.91 -16.65
C SER A 405 6.96 -1.10 -17.37
N ILE A 406 5.75 -1.13 -16.81
CA ILE A 406 4.59 -0.35 -17.29
C ILE A 406 4.03 0.47 -16.13
N ALA A 407 3.72 1.74 -16.42
CA ALA A 407 2.85 2.53 -15.56
C ALA A 407 1.46 2.65 -16.18
N ILE A 408 0.45 2.24 -15.44
CA ILE A 408 -0.97 2.31 -15.83
C ILE A 408 -1.42 3.77 -15.73
N ILE A 409 -2.03 4.30 -16.79
CA ILE A 409 -2.44 5.70 -16.91
C ILE A 409 -3.93 5.86 -16.65
N ASN A 410 -4.31 6.98 -16.02
CA ASN A 410 -5.72 7.33 -15.74
C ASN A 410 -6.47 6.20 -15.04
N GLU A 411 -5.87 5.61 -13.98
CA GLU A 411 -6.47 4.47 -13.25
C GLU A 411 -6.89 3.31 -14.17
N GLY A 412 -6.15 3.12 -15.28
CA GLY A 412 -6.40 2.10 -16.28
C GLY A 412 -7.43 2.47 -17.35
N ASN A 413 -8.01 3.67 -17.32
CA ASN A 413 -9.02 4.09 -18.31
C ASN A 413 -8.40 4.63 -19.61
N ALA A 414 -7.10 4.95 -19.61
CA ALA A 414 -6.45 5.39 -20.84
C ALA A 414 -6.33 4.23 -21.85
N PRO A 415 -6.42 4.52 -23.16
CA PRO A 415 -6.23 3.51 -24.20
C PRO A 415 -4.76 3.11 -24.39
N PHE A 416 -3.87 3.66 -23.59
CA PHE A 416 -2.43 3.40 -23.60
C PHE A 416 -1.86 3.37 -22.18
N SER A 417 -0.68 2.78 -22.06
CA SER A 417 0.15 2.73 -20.85
C SER A 417 1.50 3.38 -21.11
N LEU A 418 2.21 3.78 -20.05
CA LEU A 418 3.57 4.31 -20.16
C LEU A 418 4.57 3.15 -19.99
N GLY A 419 5.25 2.79 -21.08
CA GLY A 419 6.35 1.83 -21.07
C GLY A 419 7.63 2.48 -20.59
N ILE A 420 8.42 1.75 -19.80
CA ILE A 420 9.65 2.22 -19.17
C ILE A 420 10.75 1.17 -19.37
N SER A 421 11.94 1.59 -19.79
CA SER A 421 13.12 0.75 -19.88
C SER A 421 14.36 1.48 -19.39
N ASN A 422 15.19 0.81 -18.60
CA ASN A 422 16.51 1.27 -18.17
C ASN A 422 17.64 0.42 -18.76
N ASN A 423 17.33 -0.49 -19.69
CA ASN A 423 18.27 -1.51 -20.17
C ASN A 423 19.56 -0.89 -20.73
N ASP A 424 19.46 0.23 -21.44
CA ASP A 424 20.60 0.87 -22.09
C ASP A 424 21.56 1.55 -21.08
N SER A 425 21.10 1.82 -19.85
CA SER A 425 21.89 2.54 -18.83
C SER A 425 22.30 1.68 -17.63
N ARG A 426 21.88 0.42 -17.54
CA ARG A 426 22.13 -0.44 -16.37
C ARG A 426 23.60 -0.59 -16.04
N ALA A 427 24.43 -0.86 -17.04
CA ALA A 427 25.87 -1.00 -16.84
C ALA A 427 26.49 0.35 -16.37
N GLU A 428 26.16 1.45 -17.05
CA GLU A 428 26.67 2.79 -16.71
C GLU A 428 26.23 3.22 -15.31
N SER A 429 24.97 2.94 -14.94
CA SER A 429 24.39 3.35 -13.65
C SER A 429 25.13 2.77 -12.43
N GLN A 430 25.82 1.66 -12.56
CA GLN A 430 26.58 1.02 -11.49
C GLN A 430 27.86 1.80 -11.14
N TRP A 431 28.32 2.65 -12.03
CA TRP A 431 29.52 3.49 -11.85
C TRP A 431 29.13 4.94 -11.55
N THR A 432 28.11 5.46 -12.24
CA THR A 432 27.70 6.87 -12.14
C THR A 432 26.65 7.11 -11.07
N GLY A 433 25.94 6.06 -10.63
CA GLY A 433 24.76 6.20 -9.77
C GLY A 433 23.52 6.77 -10.46
N ALA A 434 23.63 7.15 -11.73
CA ALA A 434 22.53 7.74 -12.52
C ALA A 434 21.87 6.68 -13.41
N GLU A 435 20.61 6.35 -13.13
CA GLU A 435 19.82 5.42 -13.93
C GLU A 435 18.98 6.18 -14.96
N LYS A 436 19.47 6.29 -16.18
CA LYS A 436 18.73 6.90 -17.30
C LYS A 436 17.65 5.94 -17.81
N LYS A 437 16.52 6.50 -18.27
CA LYS A 437 15.37 5.71 -18.71
C LYS A 437 14.86 6.14 -20.07
N ASN A 438 14.41 5.16 -20.84
CA ASN A 438 13.65 5.35 -22.07
C ASN A 438 12.17 5.19 -21.79
N TYR A 439 11.33 6.00 -22.43
CA TYR A 439 9.90 6.02 -22.20
C TYR A 439 9.11 5.86 -23.51
N TYR A 440 8.04 5.07 -23.43
CA TYR A 440 7.23 4.65 -24.55
C TYR A 440 5.74 4.88 -24.27
N ILE A 441 4.99 5.26 -25.29
CA ILE A 441 3.52 5.16 -25.27
C ILE A 441 3.16 3.78 -25.84
N VAL A 442 2.56 2.93 -25.02
CA VAL A 442 2.19 1.55 -25.36
C VAL A 442 0.68 1.48 -25.56
N ASN A 443 0.25 1.16 -26.78
CA ASN A 443 -1.17 1.00 -27.09
C ASN A 443 -1.74 -0.25 -26.40
N ASN A 444 -2.75 -0.09 -25.55
CA ASN A 444 -3.34 -1.19 -24.77
C ASN A 444 -4.14 -2.20 -25.62
N LEU A 445 -4.51 -1.85 -26.87
CA LEU A 445 -5.25 -2.74 -27.76
C LEU A 445 -4.31 -3.58 -28.63
N THR A 446 -3.19 -2.99 -29.08
CA THR A 446 -2.26 -3.63 -30.03
C THR A 446 -0.97 -4.11 -29.39
N GLY A 447 -0.54 -3.52 -28.26
CA GLY A 447 0.76 -3.74 -27.63
C GLY A 447 1.90 -2.97 -28.33
N GLU A 448 1.60 -2.19 -29.36
CA GLU A 448 2.61 -1.39 -30.07
C GLU A 448 3.16 -0.29 -29.16
N ALA A 449 4.49 -0.23 -29.05
CA ALA A 449 5.22 0.75 -28.24
C ALA A 449 5.90 1.78 -29.14
N THR A 450 5.62 3.06 -28.90
CA THR A 450 6.27 4.19 -29.60
C THR A 450 7.16 4.94 -28.62
N GLU A 451 8.47 4.96 -28.84
CA GLU A 451 9.41 5.75 -28.05
C GLU A 451 9.15 7.26 -28.25
N PHE A 452 9.08 8.02 -27.17
CA PHE A 452 8.94 9.48 -27.22
C PHE A 452 10.00 10.22 -26.42
N LEU A 453 10.69 9.53 -25.51
CA LEU A 453 11.74 10.13 -24.68
C LEU A 453 12.83 9.10 -24.41
N LYS A 454 14.07 9.46 -24.75
CA LYS A 454 15.23 8.57 -24.63
C LYS A 454 16.24 9.13 -23.64
N ASN A 455 16.86 8.22 -22.89
CA ASN A 455 17.96 8.51 -21.96
C ASN A 455 17.66 9.63 -20.95
N LEU A 456 16.44 9.72 -20.44
CA LEU A 456 16.12 10.72 -19.41
C LEU A 456 16.86 10.42 -18.10
N ASN A 457 17.75 11.32 -17.70
CA ASN A 457 18.27 11.41 -16.34
C ASN A 457 17.31 12.31 -15.54
N GLY A 458 16.29 11.73 -14.92
CA GLY A 458 15.26 12.52 -14.25
C GLY A 458 14.01 11.73 -13.88
N ARG A 459 12.91 12.43 -13.73
CA ARG A 459 11.61 11.85 -13.37
C ARG A 459 10.52 12.26 -14.33
N ILE A 460 9.58 11.35 -14.57
CA ILE A 460 8.38 11.59 -15.37
C ILE A 460 7.11 11.44 -14.51
N TYR A 461 6.13 12.27 -14.81
CA TYR A 461 4.85 12.35 -14.10
C TYR A 461 3.72 12.38 -15.12
N PRO A 462 3.01 11.27 -15.33
CA PRO A 462 1.82 11.26 -16.16
C PRO A 462 0.72 12.13 -15.54
N SER A 463 0.07 12.95 -16.35
CA SER A 463 -1.08 13.71 -15.89
C SER A 463 -2.28 12.78 -15.57
N PRO A 464 -3.19 13.16 -14.67
CA PRO A 464 -4.29 12.30 -14.20
C PRO A 464 -5.15 11.69 -15.30
N LEU A 465 -5.42 12.43 -16.39
CA LEU A 465 -6.16 11.93 -17.55
C LEU A 465 -5.26 11.33 -18.63
N GLY A 466 -3.93 11.43 -18.47
CA GLY A 466 -2.95 10.90 -19.42
C GLY A 466 -2.68 11.76 -20.65
N LYS A 467 -3.21 13.00 -20.73
CA LYS A 467 -2.98 13.86 -21.89
C LYS A 467 -1.54 14.35 -22.02
N PHE A 468 -0.84 14.43 -20.90
CA PHE A 468 0.53 14.92 -20.84
C PHE A 468 1.42 14.01 -20.03
N MET A 469 2.70 13.94 -20.45
CA MET A 469 3.80 13.39 -19.67
C MET A 469 4.69 14.55 -19.29
N VAL A 470 4.59 15.01 -18.03
CA VAL A 470 5.45 16.08 -17.50
C VAL A 470 6.72 15.44 -16.96
N TYR A 471 7.88 15.98 -17.29
CA TYR A 471 9.14 15.44 -16.81
C TYR A 471 10.16 16.51 -16.50
N PHE A 472 11.04 16.18 -15.59
CA PHE A 472 12.22 16.96 -15.23
C PHE A 472 13.46 16.26 -15.77
N ASN A 473 14.29 16.99 -16.49
CA ASN A 473 15.61 16.53 -16.93
C ASN A 473 16.69 17.16 -16.04
N ARG A 474 17.41 16.31 -15.29
CA ARG A 474 18.48 16.77 -14.38
C ARG A 474 19.66 17.38 -15.14
N GLU A 475 19.97 16.89 -16.34
CA GLU A 475 21.16 17.31 -17.09
C GLU A 475 21.09 18.77 -17.55
N ASP A 476 19.90 19.28 -17.81
CA ASP A 476 19.69 20.68 -18.20
C ASP A 476 18.91 21.52 -17.18
N GLY A 477 18.43 20.87 -16.10
CA GLY A 477 17.71 21.54 -15.00
C GLY A 477 16.31 22.03 -15.36
N ASN A 478 15.70 21.51 -16.44
CA ASN A 478 14.46 22.04 -16.97
C ASN A 478 13.29 21.07 -16.83
N TRP A 479 12.09 21.66 -16.79
CA TRP A 479 10.81 20.97 -16.81
C TRP A 479 10.20 21.00 -18.22
N TYR A 480 9.65 19.88 -18.64
CA TYR A 480 9.04 19.69 -19.95
C TYR A 480 7.68 19.03 -19.83
N ALA A 481 6.81 19.31 -20.79
CA ALA A 481 5.54 18.62 -20.98
C ALA A 481 5.47 18.04 -22.41
N TYR A 482 5.38 16.72 -22.52
CA TYR A 482 5.07 16.04 -23.76
C TYR A 482 3.55 15.88 -23.88
N ASN A 483 2.96 16.43 -24.94
CA ASN A 483 1.54 16.25 -25.28
C ASN A 483 1.39 14.95 -26.07
N VAL A 484 0.63 13.99 -25.52
CA VAL A 484 0.49 12.64 -26.10
C VAL A 484 -0.23 12.67 -27.45
N ASP A 485 -1.30 13.48 -27.58
CA ASP A 485 -2.09 13.57 -28.82
C ASP A 485 -1.32 14.30 -29.94
N LYS A 486 -0.65 15.41 -29.59
CA LYS A 486 0.11 16.22 -30.54
C LYS A 486 1.50 15.70 -30.83
N LYS A 487 1.99 14.74 -30.07
CA LYS A 487 3.36 14.20 -30.13
C LYS A 487 4.43 15.29 -30.11
N SER A 488 4.25 16.29 -29.25
CA SER A 488 5.13 17.47 -29.18
C SER A 488 5.52 17.78 -27.74
N THR A 489 6.76 18.24 -27.55
CA THR A 489 7.31 18.63 -26.25
C THR A 489 7.40 20.15 -26.13
N THR A 490 7.03 20.69 -24.97
CA THR A 490 7.16 22.09 -24.61
C THR A 490 7.99 22.21 -23.34
N GLN A 491 9.00 23.10 -23.33
CA GLN A 491 9.72 23.47 -22.11
C GLN A 491 8.85 24.41 -21.28
N LEU A 492 8.57 24.04 -20.02
CA LEU A 492 7.63 24.76 -19.15
C LEU A 492 8.25 26.02 -18.53
N ASN A 493 9.49 25.92 -18.05
CA ASN A 493 10.18 27.00 -17.32
C ASN A 493 11.04 27.92 -18.21
N LYS A 494 10.81 27.90 -19.52
CA LYS A 494 11.57 28.75 -20.48
C LYS A 494 11.40 30.23 -20.18
N GLY A 495 12.52 30.93 -20.04
CA GLY A 495 12.55 32.39 -19.84
C GLY A 495 12.25 32.85 -18.41
N LEU A 496 12.05 31.94 -17.45
CA LEU A 496 11.97 32.30 -16.03
C LEU A 496 13.37 32.49 -15.45
N ALA A 497 13.55 33.53 -14.64
CA ALA A 497 14.80 33.81 -13.93
C ALA A 497 14.99 32.96 -12.66
N VAL A 498 13.96 32.19 -12.28
CA VAL A 498 13.96 31.37 -11.07
C VAL A 498 14.45 29.98 -11.38
N GLN A 499 15.30 29.42 -10.51
CA GLN A 499 15.75 28.03 -10.59
C GLN A 499 14.71 27.10 -9.95
N PHE A 500 14.50 25.94 -10.59
CA PHE A 500 13.63 24.88 -10.08
C PHE A 500 14.43 23.68 -9.57
N THR A 501 15.75 23.82 -9.54
CA THR A 501 16.71 22.84 -9.03
C THR A 501 17.27 23.31 -7.70
N ASP A 502 17.79 22.38 -6.90
CA ASP A 502 18.44 22.66 -5.63
C ASP A 502 19.52 23.73 -5.80
N GLU A 503 19.27 24.94 -5.24
CA GLU A 503 20.12 26.12 -5.32
C GLU A 503 21.41 25.99 -4.47
N GLU A 504 21.45 25.04 -3.52
CA GLU A 504 22.59 24.81 -2.61
C GLU A 504 23.36 23.51 -2.94
N PHE A 505 23.06 22.90 -4.10
CA PHE A 505 23.69 21.65 -4.52
C PHE A 505 25.18 21.88 -4.84
N ASP A 506 26.06 21.18 -4.09
CA ASP A 506 27.52 21.34 -4.13
C ASP A 506 28.30 20.07 -4.49
N MET A 507 27.60 19.03 -4.96
CA MET A 507 28.23 17.77 -5.36
C MET A 507 28.57 17.73 -6.87
N PRO A 508 29.57 16.95 -7.31
CA PRO A 508 29.92 16.79 -8.71
C PRO A 508 28.90 15.89 -9.46
N ASP A 509 27.63 16.28 -9.45
CA ASP A 509 26.52 15.63 -10.12
C ASP A 509 25.48 16.71 -10.51
N TYR A 510 24.42 16.33 -11.19
CA TYR A 510 23.32 17.22 -11.54
C TYR A 510 22.35 17.40 -10.36
N PRO A 511 21.90 18.63 -10.07
CA PRO A 511 20.96 18.90 -8.99
C PRO A 511 19.59 18.26 -9.25
N ASN A 512 18.89 17.90 -8.19
CA ASN A 512 17.50 17.47 -8.26
C ASN A 512 16.57 18.70 -8.34
N ALA A 513 15.38 18.51 -8.92
CA ALA A 513 14.31 19.51 -8.79
C ALA A 513 13.76 19.54 -7.35
N TYR A 514 13.27 20.71 -6.95
CA TYR A 514 12.51 20.82 -5.68
C TYR A 514 11.23 19.98 -5.72
N GLY A 515 10.52 19.89 -6.84
CA GLY A 515 9.48 18.90 -7.04
C GLY A 515 8.26 19.37 -7.84
N LEU A 516 7.44 18.39 -8.20
CA LEU A 516 6.11 18.57 -8.77
C LEU A 516 5.08 18.24 -7.69
N GLU A 517 4.17 19.17 -7.40
CA GLU A 517 3.18 19.07 -6.34
C GLU A 517 1.86 18.40 -6.79
N GLY A 518 1.52 18.54 -8.07
CA GLY A 518 0.34 17.90 -8.63
C GLY A 518 -0.18 18.59 -9.89
N PHE A 519 -1.28 18.05 -10.39
CA PHE A 519 -1.97 18.58 -11.57
C PHE A 519 -3.28 19.23 -11.18
N THR A 520 -3.79 20.12 -12.02
CA THR A 520 -5.13 20.66 -11.87
C THR A 520 -6.15 19.89 -12.69
N ASP A 521 -7.43 20.11 -12.41
CA ASP A 521 -8.53 19.41 -13.05
C ASP A 521 -8.44 19.43 -14.58
N LYS A 522 -8.80 18.32 -15.21
CA LYS A 522 -8.81 18.10 -16.66
C LYS A 522 -7.44 18.21 -17.33
N ASP A 523 -6.36 18.03 -16.56
CA ASP A 523 -4.97 18.23 -17.03
C ASP A 523 -4.73 19.65 -17.59
N PHE A 524 -5.36 20.65 -16.97
CA PHE A 524 -5.29 22.02 -17.47
C PHE A 524 -3.91 22.64 -17.19
N SER A 525 -3.34 22.39 -16.02
CA SER A 525 -2.04 22.90 -15.60
C SER A 525 -1.36 21.93 -14.62
N VAL A 526 -0.09 22.17 -14.34
CA VAL A 526 0.72 21.45 -13.36
C VAL A 526 1.32 22.44 -12.35
N ILE A 527 1.41 22.02 -11.10
CA ILE A 527 2.01 22.80 -10.01
C ILE A 527 3.42 22.27 -9.77
N ILE A 528 4.40 23.14 -9.95
CA ILE A 528 5.82 22.83 -9.73
C ILE A 528 6.34 23.87 -8.72
N LYS A 529 7.22 23.46 -7.83
CA LYS A 529 7.82 24.37 -6.86
C LYS A 529 9.26 24.74 -7.20
N ASP A 530 9.64 25.99 -6.93
CA ASP A 530 11.01 26.39 -6.71
C ASP A 530 11.41 26.15 -5.26
N ARG A 531 12.52 26.66 -4.77
CA ARG A 531 12.95 26.51 -3.37
C ARG A 531 11.87 26.92 -2.36
N TYR A 532 11.12 27.98 -2.67
CA TYR A 532 10.19 28.60 -1.74
C TYR A 532 8.75 28.66 -2.23
N ASP A 533 8.55 28.99 -3.50
CA ASP A 533 7.26 29.33 -4.06
C ASP A 533 6.67 28.24 -4.95
N LEU A 534 5.35 28.24 -5.07
CA LEU A 534 4.59 27.34 -5.94
C LEU A 534 4.23 28.07 -7.24
N TRP A 535 4.38 27.37 -8.36
CA TRP A 535 4.13 27.89 -9.68
C TRP A 535 3.11 27.03 -10.43
N GLU A 536 2.14 27.67 -11.09
CA GLU A 536 1.23 27.05 -12.04
C GLU A 536 1.79 27.16 -13.45
N PHE A 537 2.05 26.00 -14.08
CA PHE A 537 2.45 25.91 -15.48
C PHE A 537 1.30 25.39 -16.32
N PHE A 538 0.87 26.16 -17.31
CA PHE A 538 -0.24 25.77 -18.19
C PHE A 538 0.25 24.82 -19.26
N LEU A 539 -0.53 23.75 -19.49
CA LEU A 539 -0.17 22.66 -20.41
C LEU A 539 -0.67 22.92 -21.84
N ASP A 540 -1.21 24.11 -22.12
CA ASP A 540 -1.63 24.54 -23.45
C ASP A 540 -0.45 24.97 -24.35
N GLY A 541 0.75 25.17 -23.78
CA GLY A 541 1.98 25.58 -24.46
C GLY A 541 2.00 27.07 -24.89
N LYS A 542 1.05 27.89 -24.39
CA LYS A 542 0.89 29.30 -24.78
C LYS A 542 0.83 30.26 -23.61
N THR A 543 0.12 29.85 -22.55
CA THR A 543 -0.10 30.70 -21.38
C THR A 543 1.16 30.74 -20.52
N ALA A 544 1.57 31.96 -20.13
CA ALA A 544 2.76 32.16 -19.29
C ALA A 544 2.56 31.55 -17.90
N PRO A 545 3.61 31.00 -17.28
CA PRO A 545 3.56 30.49 -15.91
C PRO A 545 3.16 31.57 -14.90
N LYS A 546 2.55 31.15 -13.80
CA LYS A 546 2.03 32.03 -12.76
C LYS A 546 2.53 31.59 -11.39
N ASN A 547 3.14 32.51 -10.61
CA ASN A 547 3.50 32.25 -9.23
C ASN A 547 2.24 32.26 -8.36
N ILE A 548 1.85 31.07 -7.84
CA ILE A 548 0.62 30.87 -7.04
C ILE A 548 0.74 31.59 -5.69
N THR A 549 1.92 31.59 -5.10
CA THR A 549 2.23 32.17 -3.79
C THR A 549 2.70 33.62 -3.87
N ASN A 550 2.69 34.21 -5.08
CA ASN A 550 2.98 35.62 -5.33
C ASN A 550 4.37 36.08 -4.84
N GLY A 551 5.37 35.19 -4.83
CA GLY A 551 6.72 35.46 -4.35
C GLY A 551 6.84 35.61 -2.82
N PHE A 552 5.77 35.33 -2.10
CA PHE A 552 5.72 35.44 -0.64
C PHE A 552 6.75 34.50 0.03
N GLY A 553 6.88 33.27 -0.49
CA GLY A 553 7.82 32.29 0.06
C GLY A 553 9.26 32.78 -0.01
N ARG A 554 9.74 33.19 -1.17
CA ARG A 554 11.11 33.67 -1.38
C ARG A 554 11.40 34.94 -0.58
N LYS A 555 10.44 35.88 -0.51
CA LYS A 555 10.58 37.11 0.28
C LYS A 555 10.75 36.84 1.78
N ASN A 556 10.05 35.86 2.31
CA ASN A 556 10.01 35.55 3.75
C ASN A 556 10.84 34.32 4.14
N LYS A 557 11.58 33.72 3.19
CA LYS A 557 12.34 32.47 3.38
C LYS A 557 11.48 31.30 3.88
N ILE A 558 10.25 31.20 3.39
CA ILE A 558 9.29 30.16 3.72
C ILE A 558 9.10 29.24 2.51
N SER A 559 9.50 28.00 2.63
CA SER A 559 9.21 26.97 1.64
C SER A 559 7.81 26.39 1.83
N PHE A 560 7.12 26.10 0.72
CA PHE A 560 5.78 25.55 0.70
C PHE A 560 5.74 24.18 0.02
N ASP A 561 5.02 23.23 0.64
CA ASP A 561 4.58 21.95 0.06
C ASP A 561 3.05 21.88 0.09
N THR A 562 2.42 21.17 -0.85
CA THR A 562 0.96 21.01 -0.83
C THR A 562 0.53 19.83 0.05
N TYR A 563 -0.66 19.94 0.66
CA TYR A 563 -1.31 18.79 1.29
C TYR A 563 -2.29 18.11 0.35
N GLN A 564 -2.11 16.80 0.16
CA GLN A 564 -3.11 15.93 -0.47
C GLN A 564 -4.04 15.36 0.62
N LEU A 565 -5.09 16.12 0.97
CA LEU A 565 -5.98 15.77 2.09
C LEU A 565 -7.00 14.67 1.74
N ASP A 566 -7.37 14.53 0.47
CA ASP A 566 -8.23 13.45 -0.03
C ASP A 566 -7.45 12.60 -1.04
N LYS A 567 -7.17 11.36 -0.68
CA LYS A 567 -6.43 10.41 -1.53
C LYS A 567 -7.23 9.93 -2.74
N ASP A 568 -8.54 10.12 -2.76
CA ASP A 568 -9.39 9.80 -3.90
C ASP A 568 -9.33 10.87 -5.00
N ILE A 569 -8.88 12.08 -4.66
CA ILE A 569 -8.72 13.22 -5.57
C ILE A 569 -7.31 13.19 -6.16
N ARG A 570 -7.20 13.14 -7.48
CA ARG A 570 -5.94 13.06 -8.22
C ARG A 570 -5.48 14.39 -8.83
N SER A 571 -6.31 15.41 -8.75
CA SER A 571 -6.04 16.75 -9.28
C SER A 571 -6.58 17.83 -8.35
N PHE A 572 -5.95 18.99 -8.34
CA PHE A 572 -6.38 20.14 -7.58
C PHE A 572 -7.46 20.93 -8.33
N ASN A 573 -8.51 21.30 -7.63
CA ASN A 573 -9.45 22.30 -8.15
C ASN A 573 -8.86 23.70 -7.97
N ARG A 574 -8.65 24.43 -9.08
CA ARG A 574 -8.01 25.74 -9.09
C ARG A 574 -8.74 26.80 -8.24
N ASN A 575 -10.06 26.67 -8.07
CA ASN A 575 -10.90 27.61 -7.33
C ASN A 575 -11.15 27.20 -5.88
N ALA A 576 -10.84 25.97 -5.50
CA ALA A 576 -10.94 25.50 -4.13
C ALA A 576 -9.75 25.98 -3.27
N GLU A 577 -9.92 25.98 -1.96
CA GLU A 577 -8.82 26.22 -1.03
C GLU A 577 -7.84 25.03 -1.08
N MET A 578 -6.57 25.38 -1.20
CA MET A 578 -5.44 24.47 -1.17
C MET A 578 -4.65 24.74 0.12
N TYR A 579 -4.46 23.72 0.93
CA TYR A 579 -3.70 23.80 2.16
C TYR A 579 -2.23 23.52 1.89
N LEU A 580 -1.36 24.29 2.58
CA LEU A 580 0.08 24.25 2.40
C LEU A 580 0.77 23.95 3.73
N PHE A 581 1.73 23.03 3.71
CA PHE A 581 2.77 22.99 4.73
C PHE A 581 3.76 24.10 4.47
N ALA A 582 4.15 24.82 5.52
CA ALA A 582 5.12 25.91 5.46
C ALA A 582 6.31 25.63 6.38
N PHE A 583 7.50 25.93 5.92
CA PHE A 583 8.72 25.84 6.72
C PHE A 583 9.59 27.09 6.49
N ASN A 584 9.89 27.81 7.55
CA ASN A 584 10.78 28.97 7.49
C ASN A 584 12.23 28.51 7.67
N GLU A 585 13.06 28.75 6.67
CA GLU A 585 14.47 28.32 6.65
C GLU A 585 15.37 29.12 7.59
N GLU A 586 14.98 30.33 8.01
CA GLU A 586 15.78 31.15 8.93
C GLU A 586 15.53 30.78 10.40
N ASN A 587 14.27 30.84 10.84
CA ASN A 587 13.92 30.62 12.24
C ASN A 587 13.47 29.19 12.55
N LYS A 588 13.38 28.31 11.53
CA LYS A 588 13.00 26.89 11.61
C LYS A 588 11.55 26.63 12.06
N GLN A 589 10.72 27.65 12.09
CA GLN A 589 9.30 27.51 12.34
C GLN A 589 8.61 26.75 11.21
N SER A 590 7.61 25.97 11.55
CA SER A 590 6.73 25.32 10.57
C SER A 590 5.26 25.65 10.85
N GLY A 591 4.41 25.43 9.85
CA GLY A 591 3.01 25.79 9.99
C GLY A 591 2.13 25.34 8.84
N ILE A 592 0.88 25.81 8.91
CA ILE A 592 -0.16 25.54 7.93
C ILE A 592 -0.62 26.87 7.34
N PHE A 593 -0.62 26.95 6.02
CA PHE A 593 -1.15 28.07 5.24
C PHE A 593 -2.23 27.55 4.30
N LYS A 594 -2.97 28.47 3.70
CA LYS A 594 -3.89 28.18 2.62
C LYS A 594 -3.82 29.22 1.50
N THR A 595 -4.14 28.78 0.30
CA THR A 595 -4.22 29.64 -0.89
C THR A 595 -5.23 29.09 -1.90
N LYS A 596 -5.44 29.81 -3.00
CA LYS A 596 -6.19 29.31 -4.18
C LYS A 596 -5.32 29.48 -5.42
N ILE A 597 -5.18 28.44 -6.21
CA ILE A 597 -4.35 28.44 -7.41
C ILE A 597 -4.75 29.57 -8.37
N ALA A 598 -6.07 29.74 -8.59
CA ALA A 598 -6.57 30.73 -9.53
C ALA A 598 -6.26 32.18 -9.15
N THR A 599 -6.12 32.51 -7.86
CA THR A 599 -5.99 33.92 -7.42
C THR A 599 -4.57 34.45 -7.44
N ALA A 600 -3.56 33.58 -7.23
CA ALA A 600 -2.13 33.95 -7.09
C ALA A 600 -1.91 35.15 -6.17
N LYS A 601 -2.30 34.98 -4.92
CA LYS A 601 -2.13 35.95 -3.85
C LYS A 601 -1.22 35.40 -2.78
N ASN A 602 -0.71 36.24 -1.90
CA ASN A 602 0.02 35.81 -0.71
C ASN A 602 -0.81 34.75 0.04
N PRO A 603 -0.24 33.61 0.41
CA PRO A 603 -0.93 32.60 1.20
C PRO A 603 -1.39 33.16 2.55
N GLU A 604 -2.58 32.75 3.00
CA GLU A 604 -3.10 33.07 4.32
C GLU A 604 -2.46 32.14 5.35
N GLN A 605 -1.81 32.70 6.37
CA GLN A 605 -1.29 31.97 7.51
C GLN A 605 -2.42 31.52 8.42
N LEU A 606 -2.56 30.21 8.64
CA LEU A 606 -3.51 29.64 9.58
C LEU A 606 -2.83 29.38 10.92
N GLN A 607 -1.62 28.80 10.88
CA GLN A 607 -0.82 28.50 12.06
C GLN A 607 0.66 28.53 11.70
N MET A 608 1.52 29.01 12.60
CA MET A 608 2.98 29.00 12.47
C MET A 608 3.60 29.04 13.86
N GLY A 609 4.65 28.25 14.11
CA GLY A 609 5.32 28.19 15.40
C GLY A 609 6.53 27.27 15.39
N ASP A 610 7.16 27.10 16.56
CA ASP A 610 8.38 26.33 16.76
C ASP A 610 8.12 24.81 16.82
N PHE A 611 7.02 24.37 16.23
CA PHE A 611 6.61 22.98 16.20
C PHE A 611 6.98 22.30 14.88
N TYR A 612 7.33 21.02 14.98
CA TYR A 612 7.52 20.12 13.84
C TYR A 612 6.30 19.19 13.72
N GLY A 613 6.14 18.48 12.62
CA GLY A 613 5.14 17.42 12.51
C GLY A 613 3.82 17.81 11.84
N TYR A 614 3.62 19.05 11.47
CA TYR A 614 2.45 19.48 10.66
C TYR A 614 2.31 18.74 9.34
N ARG A 615 3.37 18.06 8.84
CA ARG A 615 3.36 17.27 7.60
C ARG A 615 2.33 16.15 7.59
N ASN A 616 1.89 15.69 8.76
CA ASN A 616 0.93 14.60 8.93
C ASN A 616 -0.51 15.09 9.08
N LEU A 617 -0.91 16.14 8.40
CA LEU A 617 -2.28 16.65 8.43
C LEU A 617 -3.26 15.64 7.81
N VAL A 618 -4.30 15.29 8.56
CA VAL A 618 -5.39 14.40 8.12
C VAL A 618 -6.70 15.18 8.23
N LYS A 619 -7.57 15.07 7.22
CA LYS A 619 -8.88 15.71 7.18
C LYS A 619 -10.01 14.68 7.14
N ALA A 620 -11.11 14.96 7.82
CA ALA A 620 -12.35 14.22 7.65
C ALA A 620 -12.90 14.40 6.23
N LYS A 621 -13.42 13.32 5.63
CA LYS A 621 -13.88 13.35 4.23
C LYS A 621 -15.07 14.30 4.02
N ASN A 622 -16.02 14.32 4.96
CA ASN A 622 -17.29 15.03 4.86
C ASN A 622 -17.44 16.17 5.88
N ALA A 623 -16.37 16.57 6.55
CA ALA A 623 -16.39 17.65 7.54
C ALA A 623 -15.07 18.42 7.53
N GLU A 624 -15.12 19.69 7.91
CA GLU A 624 -13.93 20.55 8.12
C GLU A 624 -13.33 20.26 9.51
N VAL A 625 -12.88 19.04 9.72
CA VAL A 625 -12.23 18.57 10.94
C VAL A 625 -10.88 17.98 10.57
N TYR A 626 -9.84 18.49 11.18
CA TYR A 626 -8.45 18.18 10.89
C TYR A 626 -7.75 17.59 12.11
N SER A 627 -6.85 16.66 11.90
CA SER A 627 -5.94 16.16 12.94
C SER A 627 -4.50 16.21 12.47
N TYR A 628 -3.62 16.65 13.35
CA TYR A 628 -2.18 16.77 13.11
C TYR A 628 -1.38 16.50 14.39
N THR A 629 -0.07 16.39 14.28
CA THR A 629 0.83 16.28 15.43
C THR A 629 1.63 17.57 15.58
N LYS A 630 1.94 17.94 16.82
CA LYS A 630 2.96 18.92 17.14
C LYS A 630 4.00 18.26 18.03
N GLU A 631 5.23 18.59 17.78
CA GLU A 631 6.38 18.12 18.54
C GLU A 631 7.49 19.16 18.51
N THR A 632 8.36 19.12 19.50
CA THR A 632 9.60 19.92 19.55
C THR A 632 10.75 19.01 19.95
N TYR A 633 11.97 19.51 19.97
CA TYR A 633 13.09 18.75 20.52
C TYR A 633 12.97 18.45 22.02
N GLN A 634 12.05 19.14 22.71
CA GLN A 634 11.81 19.00 24.16
C GLN A 634 10.48 18.31 24.47
N GLU A 635 9.54 18.27 23.50
CA GLU A 635 8.20 17.71 23.65
C GLU A 635 7.98 16.60 22.65
N ALA A 636 7.62 15.42 23.14
CA ALA A 636 7.23 14.29 22.30
C ALA A 636 5.97 14.64 21.47
N PRO A 637 5.75 13.97 20.33
CA PRO A 637 4.59 14.21 19.48
C PRO A 637 3.28 14.09 20.26
N ASN A 638 2.45 15.13 20.21
CA ASN A 638 1.07 15.13 20.71
C ASN A 638 0.07 15.25 19.57
N VAL A 639 -1.10 14.63 19.73
CA VAL A 639 -2.18 14.66 18.73
C VAL A 639 -3.11 15.83 19.00
N TYR A 640 -3.33 16.62 17.97
CA TYR A 640 -4.25 17.75 17.98
C TYR A 640 -5.40 17.53 17.00
N ILE A 641 -6.53 18.15 17.31
CA ILE A 641 -7.70 18.18 16.45
C ILE A 641 -8.24 19.62 16.40
N SER A 642 -8.63 20.07 15.24
CA SER A 642 -9.15 21.42 15.03
C SER A 642 -10.12 21.45 13.85
N ASP A 643 -11.07 22.37 13.86
CA ASP A 643 -11.97 22.67 12.75
C ASP A 643 -11.59 23.95 11.99
N ASN A 644 -10.69 24.75 12.56
CA ASN A 644 -10.37 26.09 12.04
C ASN A 644 -8.89 26.48 12.21
N PHE A 645 -8.05 25.62 12.77
CA PHE A 645 -6.63 25.83 13.12
C PHE A 645 -6.37 26.97 14.14
N LYS A 646 -7.40 27.56 14.72
CA LYS A 646 -7.28 28.62 15.74
C LYS A 646 -7.51 28.07 17.15
N THR A 647 -8.38 27.08 17.25
CA THR A 647 -8.70 26.38 18.51
C THR A 647 -8.36 24.90 18.35
N GLU A 648 -7.73 24.36 19.39
CA GLU A 648 -7.23 22.99 19.41
C GLU A 648 -7.81 22.20 20.59
#